data_e3e2fc7ebb70997f9d353e6d69a19a95
#
_entry.id   e3e2fc7ebb70997f9d353e6d69a19a95
#
_cell.length_a   1.000
_cell.length_b   1.000
_cell.length_c   1.000
_cell.angle_alpha   90.00
_cell.angle_beta   90.00
_cell.angle_gamma   90.00
#
_symmetry.space_group_name_H-M   'P 1'
#
loop_
_entity.id
_entity.type
_entity.pdbx_description
1 polymer ?
#
loop_
_entity_poly.entity_id
_entity_poly.type
_entity_poly.pdbx_seq_one_letter_code
_entity_poly.pdbx_strand_id
1 'polypeptide(L)'
;MSELDLTKLIFGRLTLESIPYHEPILIITFAMVAVGGLALLGFITYKKAWGYLWHEWFTSIDHKKIGIMYIVLAIIMLLRGFADAIMMRIQQAWAVGDAAGYLPPDHYDQIFTAHGVIMIFFVAMPMITGIMNYVVPLQIGARDVAFPFLNNFSFWMTTSGAVLVMMSLFVGEFAKTGWLAYPPVSGIIKSPGVGVDYYIWALQIAGVGTLLSGVNLLVTIVKMRAPGMSLMRMPVFSWTALCTNVLIVAAFPVLTAVLAMLALDRYLGTAFFTSDLGGNVMMYINLIWIWGHPEVYILILPAFGVFSEIVSTFSRKRLFGYASMVYATVVITVLSYMVWLHHFFTMGSGPTVNSFFGITTMIISIPTGAKVFNWLFTMYRGRIEMEVPMLWTLGFIITFVIGGMTGVLLAVPPADFVLHNSLFLVAHFHNVIIGGVLFGMFAGITYWXPKAFGYKLDPFWGKMSFWFWTIGFYFAFMPLYVLGLMGVTRRMNHFDDPSVQIWFIIAAFGAFLIAIGIASFLIQLVVXYRRRDELRDETGDPWHGRTLEWSTSSPPPHXNFAFTPRVHDMDAWWQMKEHGYKRPEEGFLPIHMPKNTGAGIILAGIATVLGFALIWHMWLLVGVSFLALLAVTIGHTFNYDRDYHIPADEVAETEANRTRMLANHV
;
A
#
# COMPACT_ATOMS: atom_id res chain seq x y z
N MET A 1 30.47 0.31 -41.04
CA MET A 1 29.97 0.37 -39.70
C MET A 1 30.40 1.69 -39.06
N SER A 2 29.44 2.45 -38.56
CA SER A 2 29.79 3.72 -37.92
C SER A 2 30.67 3.48 -36.69
N GLU A 3 31.44 4.47 -36.34
CA GLU A 3 32.26 4.37 -35.13
C GLU A 3 31.39 4.16 -33.91
N LEU A 4 31.84 3.31 -33.01
CA LEU A 4 31.17 3.10 -31.75
C LEU A 4 31.24 4.40 -30.96
N ASP A 5 30.09 4.96 -30.64
CA ASP A 5 30.04 6.20 -29.87
C ASP A 5 30.04 5.85 -28.39
N LEU A 6 31.21 5.93 -27.77
CA LEU A 6 31.33 5.59 -26.35
C LEU A 6 30.53 6.51 -25.47
N THR A 7 30.36 7.76 -25.88
CA THR A 7 29.55 8.69 -25.12
C THR A 7 28.09 8.21 -25.02
N LYS A 8 27.55 7.77 -26.14
CA LYS A 8 26.18 7.22 -26.15
C LYS A 8 26.08 5.92 -25.38
N LEU A 9 27.11 5.10 -25.46
CA LEU A 9 27.13 3.82 -24.75
C LEU A 9 27.16 4.05 -23.23
N ILE A 10 27.88 5.08 -22.77
CA ILE A 10 28.03 5.38 -21.35
C ILE A 10 26.86 6.19 -20.83
N PHE A 11 26.48 7.27 -21.52
CA PHE A 11 25.48 8.21 -21.01
C PHE A 11 24.09 8.02 -21.61
N GLY A 12 23.98 7.29 -22.73
CA GLY A 12 22.70 7.01 -23.34
C GLY A 12 21.95 8.28 -23.73
N ARG A 13 20.75 8.42 -23.25
CA ARG A 13 19.88 9.59 -23.51
C ARG A 13 20.10 10.73 -22.54
N LEU A 14 20.95 10.53 -21.52
CA LEU A 14 21.13 11.50 -20.46
C LEU A 14 21.99 12.67 -20.94
N THR A 15 21.49 13.89 -20.76
CA THR A 15 22.20 15.13 -21.10
C THR A 15 21.99 16.13 -19.99
N LEU A 16 22.66 17.27 -20.07
CA LEU A 16 22.46 18.33 -19.09
C LEU A 16 21.05 18.90 -19.15
N GLU A 17 20.42 18.89 -20.33
CA GLU A 17 19.04 19.32 -20.47
C GLU A 17 18.04 18.37 -19.80
N SER A 18 18.50 17.17 -19.46
CA SER A 18 17.64 16.22 -18.74
C SER A 18 17.29 16.70 -17.34
N ILE A 19 18.07 17.62 -16.78
CA ILE A 19 17.75 18.22 -15.49
C ILE A 19 16.85 19.43 -15.77
N PRO A 20 15.61 19.45 -15.24
CA PRO A 20 14.66 20.50 -15.61
C PRO A 20 14.89 21.80 -14.84
N TYR A 21 16.01 22.43 -15.05
CA TYR A 21 16.39 23.63 -14.32
C TYR A 21 15.74 24.90 -14.85
N HIS A 22 14.91 24.79 -15.90
CA HIS A 22 14.15 25.92 -16.43
C HIS A 22 12.76 26.07 -15.82
N GLU A 23 12.32 25.10 -15.05
CA GLU A 23 10.97 25.08 -14.49
C GLU A 23 11.01 25.56 -13.04
N PRO A 24 10.49 26.75 -12.70
CA PRO A 24 10.62 27.26 -11.33
C PRO A 24 10.00 26.34 -10.27
N ILE A 25 8.85 25.74 -10.56
CA ILE A 25 8.20 24.86 -9.59
C ILE A 25 9.09 23.63 -9.31
N LEU A 26 9.70 23.08 -10.36
CA LEU A 26 10.58 21.91 -10.18
C LEU A 26 11.85 22.29 -9.46
N ILE A 27 12.40 23.48 -9.72
CA ILE A 27 13.59 23.96 -9.00
C ILE A 27 13.27 24.11 -7.51
N ILE A 28 12.13 24.71 -7.17
CA ILE A 28 11.73 24.88 -5.78
C ILE A 28 11.56 23.51 -5.13
N THR A 29 10.88 22.58 -5.81
CA THR A 29 10.68 21.23 -5.30
C THR A 29 12.02 20.52 -5.08
N PHE A 30 12.93 20.64 -6.05
CA PHE A 30 14.25 20.04 -5.93
C PHE A 30 14.99 20.62 -4.73
N ALA A 31 14.94 21.93 -4.56
CA ALA A 31 15.62 22.59 -3.45
C ALA A 31 15.07 22.10 -2.11
N MET A 32 13.73 22.01 -2.00
CA MET A 32 13.09 21.55 -0.77
C MET A 32 13.47 20.12 -0.44
N VAL A 33 13.45 19.23 -1.44
CA VAL A 33 13.79 17.82 -1.21
C VAL A 33 15.27 17.67 -0.90
N ALA A 34 16.14 18.44 -1.60
CA ALA A 34 17.57 18.38 -1.35
C ALA A 34 17.91 18.86 0.07
N VAL A 35 17.31 20.00 0.48
CA VAL A 35 17.55 20.53 1.82
C VAL A 35 17.03 19.54 2.86
N GLY A 36 15.82 19.02 2.68
CA GLY A 36 15.25 18.06 3.62
C GLY A 36 16.06 16.77 3.69
N GLY A 37 16.49 16.26 2.53
CA GLY A 37 17.30 15.06 2.48
C GLY A 37 18.67 15.23 3.12
N LEU A 38 19.33 16.36 2.81
CA LEU A 38 20.64 16.63 3.41
C LEU A 38 20.50 16.86 4.91
N ALA A 39 19.42 17.51 5.36
CA ALA A 39 19.17 17.69 6.78
C ALA A 39 18.99 16.35 7.48
N LEU A 40 18.24 15.44 6.86
CA LEU A 40 18.04 14.11 7.43
C LEU A 40 19.34 13.32 7.49
N LEU A 41 20.10 13.30 6.38
CA LEU A 41 21.37 12.60 6.37
C LEU A 41 22.35 13.19 7.39
N GLY A 42 22.38 14.51 7.48
CA GLY A 42 23.21 15.20 8.46
C GLY A 42 22.81 14.87 9.88
N PHE A 43 21.51 14.80 10.17
CA PHE A 43 21.01 14.45 11.49
C PHE A 43 21.41 13.03 11.88
N ILE A 44 21.24 12.09 10.95
CA ILE A 44 21.63 10.69 11.19
C ILE A 44 23.13 10.58 11.44
N THR A 45 23.92 11.32 10.67
CA THR A 45 25.37 11.32 10.82
C THR A 45 25.77 11.96 12.16
N TYR A 46 25.12 13.08 12.51
CA TYR A 46 25.40 13.75 13.77
C TYR A 46 25.10 12.85 14.98
N LYS A 47 23.99 12.11 14.91
CA LYS A 47 23.59 11.19 15.97
C LYS A 47 24.39 9.90 15.95
N LYS A 48 25.26 9.71 14.96
CA LYS A 48 26.06 8.49 14.79
C LYS A 48 25.16 7.25 14.73
N ALA A 49 24.05 7.37 14.00
CA ALA A 49 23.04 6.34 13.97
C ALA A 49 23.13 5.39 12.77
N TRP A 50 24.11 5.57 11.87
CA TRP A 50 24.20 4.73 10.67
C TRP A 50 24.39 3.25 10.99
N GLY A 51 25.29 2.96 11.97
CA GLY A 51 25.51 1.57 12.38
C GLY A 51 24.26 0.93 12.96
N TYR A 52 23.54 1.69 13.80
CA TYR A 52 22.28 1.21 14.36
C TYR A 52 21.26 0.91 13.27
N LEU A 53 21.08 1.84 12.32
CA LEU A 53 20.12 1.64 11.24
C LEU A 53 20.49 0.44 10.39
N TRP A 54 21.79 0.29 10.07
CA TRP A 54 22.24 -0.84 9.25
C TRP A 54 21.98 -2.16 9.96
N HIS A 55 22.43 -2.28 11.20
CA HIS A 55 22.38 -3.56 11.91
C HIS A 55 20.99 -3.92 12.41
N GLU A 56 20.19 -2.90 12.82
CA GLU A 56 18.89 -3.18 13.44
C GLU A 56 17.74 -3.09 12.47
N TRP A 57 17.87 -2.33 11.39
CA TRP A 57 16.72 -2.09 10.50
C TRP A 57 16.99 -2.49 9.06
N PHE A 58 18.01 -1.92 8.42
CA PHE A 58 18.19 -2.09 6.99
C PHE A 58 18.49 -3.54 6.59
N THR A 59 19.20 -4.28 7.42
CA THR A 59 19.52 -5.67 7.15
C THR A 59 18.61 -6.65 7.90
N SER A 60 17.65 -6.13 8.64
CA SER A 60 16.79 -6.96 9.47
C SER A 60 15.94 -7.90 8.62
N ILE A 61 15.80 -9.13 9.09
CA ILE A 61 14.87 -10.09 8.50
C ILE A 61 13.71 -10.40 9.44
N ASP A 62 13.58 -9.63 10.52
CA ASP A 62 12.45 -9.72 11.43
C ASP A 62 11.22 -9.15 10.73
N HIS A 63 10.17 -9.96 10.59
CA HIS A 63 8.96 -9.52 9.90
C HIS A 63 8.38 -8.26 10.53
N LYS A 64 8.56 -8.09 11.83
CA LYS A 64 8.01 -6.92 12.53
C LYS A 64 8.72 -5.64 12.11
N LYS A 65 10.05 -5.68 12.06
CA LYS A 65 10.82 -4.49 11.63
C LYS A 65 10.61 -4.20 10.15
N ILE A 66 10.53 -5.24 9.34
CA ILE A 66 10.25 -5.05 7.91
C ILE A 66 8.88 -4.42 7.72
N GLY A 67 7.88 -4.88 8.48
CA GLY A 67 6.55 -4.28 8.41
C GLY A 67 6.57 -2.80 8.76
N ILE A 68 7.31 -2.41 9.79
CA ILE A 68 7.44 -1.01 10.17
C ILE A 68 8.11 -0.21 9.04
N MET A 69 9.17 -0.77 8.42
CA MET A 69 9.84 -0.09 7.31
C MET A 69 8.89 0.12 6.12
N TYR A 70 8.05 -0.86 5.81
CA TYR A 70 7.04 -0.68 4.77
C TYR A 70 6.10 0.49 5.09
N ILE A 71 5.67 0.58 6.35
CA ILE A 71 4.75 1.65 6.75
C ILE A 71 5.43 3.02 6.66
N VAL A 72 6.70 3.09 7.08
CA VAL A 72 7.46 4.35 6.97
C VAL A 72 7.60 4.77 5.51
N LEU A 73 7.92 3.82 4.62
CA LEU A 73 8.00 4.13 3.19
C LEU A 73 6.66 4.68 2.69
N ALA A 74 5.56 4.05 3.08
CA ALA A 74 4.23 4.50 2.65
C ALA A 74 3.94 5.91 3.14
N ILE A 75 4.31 6.24 4.38
CA ILE A 75 4.07 7.58 4.92
C ILE A 75 4.89 8.62 4.14
N ILE A 76 6.16 8.32 3.85
CA ILE A 76 7.00 9.23 3.09
C ILE A 76 6.37 9.47 1.71
N MET A 77 5.95 8.40 1.04
CA MET A 77 5.38 8.54 -0.30
C MET A 77 4.01 9.20 -0.28
N LEU A 78 3.27 9.07 0.83
CA LEU A 78 2.01 9.80 0.97
C LEU A 78 2.23 11.31 0.90
N LEU A 79 3.31 11.79 1.49
CA LEU A 79 3.61 13.23 1.44
C LEU A 79 3.79 13.69 -0.01
N ARG A 80 4.52 12.92 -0.82
CA ARG A 80 4.67 13.27 -2.23
C ARG A 80 3.35 13.14 -3.00
N GLY A 81 2.63 12.04 -2.79
CA GLY A 81 1.37 11.82 -3.50
C GLY A 81 0.33 12.86 -3.15
N PHE A 82 0.28 13.27 -1.89
CA PHE A 82 -0.65 14.32 -1.49
C PHE A 82 -0.24 15.70 -2.02
N ALA A 83 1.08 15.98 -2.08
CA ALA A 83 1.53 17.24 -2.68
C ALA A 83 1.03 17.34 -4.12
N ASP A 84 1.12 16.24 -4.88
CA ASP A 84 0.58 16.23 -6.24
C ASP A 84 -0.93 16.49 -6.23
N ALA A 85 -1.65 15.90 -5.30
CA ALA A 85 -3.11 16.04 -5.24
C ALA A 85 -3.52 17.49 -4.96
N ILE A 86 -2.87 18.13 -3.99
CA ILE A 86 -3.27 19.49 -3.64
C ILE A 86 -2.88 20.47 -4.75
N MET A 87 -1.78 20.20 -5.44
CA MET A 87 -1.42 21.01 -6.60
C MET A 87 -2.49 20.93 -7.68
N MET A 88 -3.03 19.74 -7.93
CA MET A 88 -4.11 19.60 -8.90
C MET A 88 -5.36 20.33 -8.47
N ARG A 89 -5.70 20.24 -7.19
CA ARG A 89 -6.92 20.90 -6.71
C ARG A 89 -6.82 22.41 -6.81
N ILE A 90 -5.64 22.98 -6.54
CA ILE A 90 -5.44 24.42 -6.71
C ILE A 90 -5.58 24.81 -8.17
N GLN A 91 -4.96 24.04 -9.08
CA GLN A 91 -5.08 24.29 -10.51
C GLN A 91 -6.53 24.25 -10.98
N GLN A 92 -7.27 23.23 -10.55
CA GLN A 92 -8.66 23.07 -10.96
C GLN A 92 -9.55 24.21 -10.46
N ALA A 93 -9.30 24.71 -9.25
CA ALA A 93 -10.09 25.81 -8.70
C ALA A 93 -9.76 27.14 -9.35
N TRP A 94 -8.52 27.32 -9.79
CA TRP A 94 -8.02 28.57 -10.35
C TRP A 94 -8.30 28.67 -11.84
N ALA A 95 -8.09 27.60 -12.59
CA ALA A 95 -8.02 27.63 -14.05
C ALA A 95 -9.41 27.47 -14.68
N VAL A 96 -10.23 28.48 -14.51
CA VAL A 96 -11.59 28.51 -15.04
C VAL A 96 -11.78 29.79 -15.86
N GLY A 97 -12.44 29.67 -16.99
CA GLY A 97 -12.70 30.80 -17.86
C GLY A 97 -11.41 31.35 -18.48
N ASP A 98 -11.15 32.62 -18.26
CA ASP A 98 -9.97 33.27 -18.83
C ASP A 98 -8.68 32.97 -18.05
N ALA A 99 -8.76 32.43 -16.85
CA ALA A 99 -7.59 32.13 -16.02
C ALA A 99 -6.98 30.81 -16.43
N ALA A 100 -5.68 30.81 -16.71
CA ALA A 100 -4.97 29.58 -17.07
C ALA A 100 -4.46 28.79 -15.86
N GLY A 101 -4.53 29.38 -14.68
CA GLY A 101 -3.94 28.76 -13.50
C GLY A 101 -2.44 28.93 -13.47
N TYR A 102 -1.76 27.97 -12.81
CA TYR A 102 -0.32 28.09 -12.61
C TYR A 102 0.47 26.87 -13.13
N LEU A 103 -0.21 25.76 -13.48
CA LEU A 103 0.47 24.55 -13.95
C LEU A 103 0.38 24.45 -15.46
N PRO A 104 1.52 24.36 -16.17
CA PRO A 104 1.47 24.04 -17.60
C PRO A 104 0.84 22.67 -17.84
N PRO A 105 0.20 22.45 -19.00
CA PRO A 105 -0.44 21.16 -19.26
C PRO A 105 0.47 19.95 -19.14
N ASP A 106 1.72 20.04 -19.62
CA ASP A 106 2.65 18.92 -19.50
C ASP A 106 2.94 18.59 -18.05
N HIS A 107 3.12 19.61 -17.21
CA HIS A 107 3.39 19.40 -15.81
C HIS A 107 2.16 18.80 -15.10
N TYR A 108 0.98 19.31 -15.43
CA TYR A 108 -0.25 18.79 -14.86
C TYR A 108 -0.43 17.30 -15.20
N ASP A 109 -0.13 16.91 -16.46
CA ASP A 109 -0.26 15.52 -16.89
C ASP A 109 0.72 14.61 -16.13
N GLN A 110 1.93 15.07 -15.88
CA GLN A 110 2.87 14.31 -15.05
C GLN A 110 2.36 14.19 -13.63
N ILE A 111 1.78 15.24 -13.08
CA ILE A 111 1.32 15.25 -11.69
C ILE A 111 0.17 14.27 -11.50
N PHE A 112 -0.83 14.27 -12.40
CA PHE A 112 -1.93 13.35 -12.16
C PHE A 112 -1.50 11.90 -12.37
N THR A 113 -0.57 11.66 -13.27
CA THR A 113 -0.04 10.31 -13.48
C THR A 113 0.77 9.86 -12.26
N ALA A 114 1.67 10.72 -11.78
CA ALA A 114 2.50 10.38 -10.63
C ALA A 114 1.66 10.20 -9.37
N HIS A 115 0.64 11.04 -9.19
CA HIS A 115 -0.26 10.92 -8.04
C HIS A 115 -0.89 9.54 -8.00
N GLY A 116 -1.46 9.09 -9.13
CA GLY A 116 -2.09 7.79 -9.17
C GLY A 116 -1.12 6.65 -8.92
N VAL A 117 0.04 6.68 -9.58
CA VAL A 117 1.04 5.63 -9.43
C VAL A 117 1.55 5.57 -7.99
N ILE A 118 1.87 6.72 -7.41
CA ILE A 118 2.42 6.75 -6.06
C ILE A 118 1.38 6.27 -5.05
N MET A 119 0.15 6.75 -5.15
CA MET A 119 -0.87 6.41 -4.16
C MET A 119 -1.22 4.92 -4.18
N ILE A 120 -1.27 4.30 -5.36
CA ILE A 120 -1.59 2.88 -5.46
C ILE A 120 -0.38 2.01 -5.14
N PHE A 121 0.74 2.23 -5.82
CA PHE A 121 1.88 1.31 -5.75
C PHE A 121 2.83 1.61 -4.60
N PHE A 122 2.89 2.85 -4.13
CA PHE A 122 3.92 3.25 -3.16
C PHE A 122 3.36 3.83 -1.88
N VAL A 123 2.04 3.96 -1.76
CA VAL A 123 1.39 4.29 -0.49
C VAL A 123 0.51 3.11 -0.06
N ALA A 124 -0.52 2.80 -0.84
CA ALA A 124 -1.49 1.78 -0.42
C ALA A 124 -0.84 0.40 -0.32
N MET A 125 -0.09 0.00 -1.35
CA MET A 125 0.51 -1.35 -1.32
C MET A 125 1.52 -1.51 -0.19
N PRO A 126 2.49 -0.60 0.01
CA PRO A 126 3.41 -0.76 1.15
C PRO A 126 2.70 -0.71 2.51
N MET A 127 1.67 0.11 2.62
CA MET A 127 0.96 0.23 3.89
C MET A 127 0.27 -1.08 4.27
N ILE A 128 -0.48 -1.67 3.33
CA ILE A 128 -1.16 -2.93 3.62
C ILE A 128 -0.15 -4.06 3.82
N THR A 129 0.93 -4.06 3.02
CA THR A 129 1.95 -5.08 3.17
C THR A 129 2.64 -4.97 4.53
N GLY A 130 2.91 -3.75 4.96
CA GLY A 130 3.54 -3.53 6.26
C GLY A 130 2.69 -4.02 7.40
N ILE A 131 1.41 -3.72 7.37
CA ILE A 131 0.51 -4.16 8.44
C ILE A 131 0.40 -5.70 8.42
N MET A 132 0.22 -6.29 7.23
CA MET A 132 0.15 -7.75 7.16
C MET A 132 1.44 -8.41 7.64
N ASN A 133 2.59 -7.86 7.23
CA ASN A 133 3.88 -8.39 7.65
C ASN A 133 4.03 -8.35 9.17
N TYR A 134 3.63 -7.25 9.79
CA TYR A 134 3.75 -7.11 11.22
C TYR A 134 2.82 -8.07 11.94
N VAL A 135 1.56 -8.10 11.55
CA VAL A 135 0.49 -8.69 12.35
C VAL A 135 0.27 -10.17 12.07
N VAL A 136 0.37 -10.61 10.79
CA VAL A 136 -0.05 -11.96 10.42
C VAL A 136 0.73 -13.05 11.16
N PRO A 137 2.09 -13.02 11.20
CA PRO A 137 2.76 -14.09 11.95
C PRO A 137 2.35 -14.13 13.42
N LEU A 138 2.17 -12.95 14.04
CA LEU A 138 1.72 -12.91 15.42
C LEU A 138 0.32 -13.46 15.59
N GLN A 139 -0.59 -13.15 14.67
CA GLN A 139 -1.98 -13.65 14.77
C GLN A 139 -2.09 -15.15 14.60
N ILE A 140 -1.24 -15.74 13.78
CA ILE A 140 -1.32 -17.18 13.54
C ILE A 140 -0.41 -18.00 14.46
N GLY A 141 0.35 -17.33 15.32
CA GLY A 141 1.21 -18.02 16.28
C GLY A 141 2.55 -18.44 15.71
N ALA A 142 3.02 -17.80 14.66
CA ALA A 142 4.28 -18.15 14.02
C ALA A 142 5.43 -17.29 14.56
N ARG A 143 6.64 -17.83 14.51
CA ARG A 143 7.83 -17.10 14.98
C ARG A 143 8.40 -16.16 13.94
N ASP A 144 8.08 -16.36 12.66
CA ASP A 144 8.53 -15.48 11.57
C ASP A 144 7.72 -15.84 10.34
N VAL A 145 8.03 -15.21 9.21
CA VAL A 145 7.48 -15.60 7.93
C VAL A 145 8.24 -16.83 7.38
N ALA A 146 7.69 -17.43 6.33
CA ALA A 146 8.28 -18.63 5.74
C ALA A 146 9.65 -18.37 5.13
N PHE A 147 9.85 -17.19 4.50
CA PHE A 147 11.08 -16.88 3.78
C PHE A 147 11.63 -15.52 4.24
N PRO A 148 12.35 -15.47 5.38
CA PRO A 148 12.73 -14.19 5.97
C PRO A 148 13.65 -13.34 5.10
N PHE A 149 14.62 -13.94 4.39
CA PHE A 149 15.47 -13.17 3.49
C PHE A 149 14.64 -12.52 2.38
N LEU A 150 13.74 -13.30 1.76
CA LEU A 150 12.91 -12.75 0.69
C LEU A 150 12.03 -11.62 1.19
N ASN A 151 11.65 -11.64 2.44
CA ASN A 151 10.86 -10.57 3.04
C ASN A 151 11.64 -9.24 3.05
N ASN A 152 12.89 -9.28 3.50
CA ASN A 152 13.74 -8.10 3.47
C ASN A 152 13.98 -7.64 2.03
N PHE A 153 14.28 -8.57 1.14
CA PHE A 153 14.51 -8.27 -0.27
C PHE A 153 13.26 -7.63 -0.90
N SER A 154 12.08 -8.14 -0.59
CA SER A 154 10.81 -7.58 -1.08
C SER A 154 10.66 -6.11 -0.73
N PHE A 155 10.95 -5.78 0.54
CA PHE A 155 10.85 -4.39 0.97
C PHE A 155 11.81 -3.49 0.18
N TRP A 156 13.07 -3.93 0.04
CA TRP A 156 14.05 -3.07 -0.63
C TRP A 156 13.76 -2.94 -2.12
N MET A 157 13.18 -3.98 -2.75
CA MET A 157 12.77 -3.85 -4.16
C MET A 157 11.62 -2.88 -4.32
N THR A 158 10.67 -2.88 -3.37
CA THR A 158 9.58 -1.88 -3.39
C THR A 158 10.17 -0.47 -3.24
N THR A 159 11.12 -0.30 -2.33
CA THR A 159 11.81 0.96 -2.14
C THR A 159 12.55 1.40 -3.41
N SER A 160 13.18 0.45 -4.09
CA SER A 160 13.88 0.73 -5.35
C SER A 160 12.94 1.35 -6.38
N GLY A 161 11.74 0.78 -6.53
CA GLY A 161 10.75 1.36 -7.43
C GLY A 161 10.36 2.77 -7.02
N ALA A 162 10.16 2.99 -5.73
CA ALA A 162 9.81 4.32 -5.22
C ALA A 162 10.94 5.33 -5.51
N VAL A 163 12.19 4.91 -5.35
CA VAL A 163 13.34 5.78 -5.64
C VAL A 163 13.33 6.19 -7.10
N LEU A 164 13.06 5.25 -8.01
CA LEU A 164 13.02 5.59 -9.43
C LEU A 164 11.92 6.60 -9.75
N VAL A 165 10.74 6.43 -9.16
CA VAL A 165 9.67 7.41 -9.36
C VAL A 165 10.10 8.78 -8.86
N MET A 166 10.74 8.85 -7.70
CA MET A 166 11.20 10.13 -7.16
C MET A 166 12.32 10.74 -8.00
N MET A 167 13.19 9.91 -8.58
CA MET A 167 14.25 10.42 -9.44
C MET A 167 13.71 11.09 -10.70
N SER A 168 12.55 10.65 -11.20
CA SER A 168 11.93 11.27 -12.38
C SER A 168 11.56 12.74 -12.14
N LEU A 169 11.44 13.15 -10.89
CA LEU A 169 11.16 14.54 -10.55
C LEU A 169 12.36 15.45 -10.83
N PHE A 170 13.55 14.91 -10.75
CA PHE A 170 14.79 15.69 -10.85
C PHE A 170 15.55 15.43 -12.13
N VAL A 171 15.44 14.25 -12.70
CA VAL A 171 16.20 13.85 -13.88
C VAL A 171 15.20 13.30 -14.91
N GLY A 172 14.93 14.09 -15.93
CA GLY A 172 13.99 13.73 -16.96
C GLY A 172 12.57 14.18 -16.62
N GLU A 173 11.64 13.26 -16.78
CA GLU A 173 10.22 13.52 -16.57
C GLU A 173 9.55 12.22 -16.20
N PHE A 174 8.36 12.31 -15.63
CA PHE A 174 7.53 11.12 -15.43
C PHE A 174 6.54 10.99 -16.58
N ALA A 175 5.81 9.88 -16.63
CA ALA A 175 4.83 9.61 -17.67
C ALA A 175 3.69 10.65 -17.62
N LYS A 176 3.11 10.93 -18.77
CA LYS A 176 2.00 11.87 -18.92
C LYS A 176 0.73 11.17 -19.39
N THR A 177 0.59 9.91 -19.09
CA THR A 177 -0.35 8.99 -19.71
C THR A 177 -1.56 8.67 -18.85
N GLY A 178 -1.58 9.08 -17.59
CA GLY A 178 -2.45 8.49 -16.60
C GLY A 178 -1.78 7.27 -15.99
N TRP A 179 -2.29 6.82 -14.85
CA TRP A 179 -1.57 5.85 -14.03
C TRP A 179 -1.55 4.44 -14.65
N LEU A 180 -2.38 4.19 -15.66
CA LEU A 180 -2.44 2.87 -16.32
C LEU A 180 -1.66 2.80 -17.62
N ALA A 181 -1.15 3.93 -18.10
CA ALA A 181 -0.25 4.01 -19.25
C ALA A 181 -0.83 3.33 -20.50
N TYR A 182 -2.04 3.69 -20.87
CA TYR A 182 -2.69 3.10 -22.05
C TYR A 182 -1.94 3.44 -23.34
N PRO A 183 -1.64 2.44 -24.16
CA PRO A 183 -1.26 2.75 -25.54
C PRO A 183 -2.48 3.26 -26.33
N PRO A 184 -2.30 4.03 -27.40
CA PRO A 184 -1.03 4.42 -28.02
C PRO A 184 -0.35 5.59 -27.34
N VAL A 185 -0.96 6.23 -26.35
CA VAL A 185 -0.35 7.38 -25.65
C VAL A 185 1.00 6.99 -25.05
N SER A 186 1.08 5.79 -24.47
CA SER A 186 2.31 5.32 -23.81
C SER A 186 3.34 4.73 -24.78
N GLY A 187 2.99 4.59 -26.05
CA GLY A 187 3.93 4.07 -27.04
C GLY A 187 5.05 5.06 -27.35
N ILE A 188 6.07 4.56 -28.06
CA ILE A 188 7.26 5.38 -28.33
C ILE A 188 6.95 6.58 -29.23
N ILE A 189 5.94 6.48 -30.08
CA ILE A 189 5.58 7.57 -31.00
C ILE A 189 4.99 8.75 -30.24
N LYS A 190 4.04 8.48 -29.34
CA LYS A 190 3.34 9.54 -28.59
C LYS A 190 4.09 9.97 -27.34
N SER A 191 4.89 9.09 -26.77
CA SER A 191 5.66 9.35 -25.54
C SER A 191 7.12 8.95 -25.77
N PRO A 192 7.85 9.69 -26.61
CA PRO A 192 9.23 9.30 -26.93
C PRO A 192 10.25 9.54 -25.81
N GLY A 193 9.90 10.36 -24.83
CA GLY A 193 10.81 10.65 -23.73
C GLY A 193 10.93 9.50 -22.74
N VAL A 194 11.55 9.77 -21.61
CA VAL A 194 11.85 8.74 -20.62
C VAL A 194 10.71 8.50 -19.62
N GLY A 195 9.64 9.31 -19.68
CA GLY A 195 8.61 9.25 -18.65
C GLY A 195 7.96 7.89 -18.51
N VAL A 196 7.54 7.30 -19.64
CA VAL A 196 6.91 5.98 -19.61
C VAL A 196 7.92 4.92 -19.20
N ASP A 197 9.19 5.11 -19.53
CA ASP A 197 10.22 4.15 -19.14
C ASP A 197 10.45 4.17 -17.63
N TYR A 198 10.42 5.35 -16.98
CA TYR A 198 10.39 5.41 -15.53
C TYR A 198 9.20 4.65 -14.95
N TYR A 199 8.03 4.85 -15.55
CA TYR A 199 6.83 4.16 -15.13
C TYR A 199 7.02 2.64 -15.21
N ILE A 200 7.47 2.15 -16.35
CA ILE A 200 7.60 0.70 -16.57
C ILE A 200 8.59 0.09 -15.58
N TRP A 201 9.80 0.66 -15.49
CA TRP A 201 10.84 0.02 -14.69
C TRP A 201 10.60 0.15 -13.20
N ALA A 202 10.04 1.29 -12.77
CA ALA A 202 9.67 1.41 -11.36
C ALA A 202 8.64 0.35 -10.97
N LEU A 203 7.63 0.14 -11.80
CA LEU A 203 6.58 -0.84 -11.49
C LEU A 203 7.07 -2.27 -11.64
N GLN A 204 7.96 -2.55 -12.61
CA GLN A 204 8.49 -3.90 -12.75
C GLN A 204 9.35 -4.28 -11.54
N ILE A 205 10.19 -3.37 -11.09
CA ILE A 205 11.05 -3.65 -9.94
C ILE A 205 10.23 -3.78 -8.66
N ALA A 206 9.33 -2.82 -8.41
CA ALA A 206 8.46 -2.91 -7.24
C ALA A 206 7.56 -4.15 -7.31
N GLY A 207 7.15 -4.54 -8.52
CA GLY A 207 6.31 -5.71 -8.70
C GLY A 207 6.99 -7.01 -8.29
N VAL A 208 8.31 -7.11 -8.50
CA VAL A 208 9.06 -8.26 -8.01
C VAL A 208 8.93 -8.34 -6.48
N GLY A 209 9.11 -7.21 -5.81
CA GLY A 209 8.95 -7.19 -4.36
C GLY A 209 7.55 -7.59 -3.92
N THR A 210 6.54 -7.05 -4.58
CA THR A 210 5.15 -7.35 -4.24
C THR A 210 4.83 -8.84 -4.43
N LEU A 211 5.25 -9.40 -5.55
CA LEU A 211 4.98 -10.80 -5.82
C LEU A 211 5.65 -11.71 -4.78
N LEU A 212 6.91 -11.41 -4.45
CA LEU A 212 7.63 -12.21 -3.47
C LEU A 212 6.98 -12.10 -2.09
N SER A 213 6.53 -10.91 -1.72
CA SER A 213 5.80 -10.73 -0.48
C SER A 213 4.52 -11.56 -0.47
N GLY A 214 3.81 -11.58 -1.60
CA GLY A 214 2.58 -12.38 -1.72
C GLY A 214 2.84 -13.86 -1.52
N VAL A 215 3.86 -14.39 -2.19
CA VAL A 215 4.23 -15.80 -2.04
C VAL A 215 4.59 -16.09 -0.59
N ASN A 216 5.37 -15.21 0.02
CA ASN A 216 5.86 -15.41 1.37
C ASN A 216 4.72 -15.47 2.38
N LEU A 217 3.83 -14.50 2.37
CA LEU A 217 2.72 -14.48 3.32
C LEU A 217 1.72 -15.61 3.05
N LEU A 218 1.50 -15.95 1.79
CA LEU A 218 0.64 -17.08 1.45
C LEU A 218 1.17 -18.37 2.08
N VAL A 219 2.45 -18.65 1.88
CA VAL A 219 3.06 -19.87 2.44
C VAL A 219 3.05 -19.82 3.98
N THR A 220 3.34 -18.66 4.55
CA THR A 220 3.34 -18.50 6.00
C THR A 220 1.98 -18.86 6.59
N ILE A 221 0.91 -18.35 6.02
CA ILE A 221 -0.44 -18.61 6.54
C ILE A 221 -0.82 -20.06 6.36
N VAL A 222 -0.52 -20.64 5.19
CA VAL A 222 -0.91 -22.02 4.91
C VAL A 222 -0.11 -23.02 5.77
N LYS A 223 1.17 -22.77 5.96
CA LYS A 223 2.08 -23.78 6.55
C LYS A 223 2.48 -23.54 8.00
N MET A 224 2.29 -22.32 8.53
CA MET A 224 2.91 -21.98 9.80
C MET A 224 1.93 -21.62 10.90
N ARG A 225 0.66 -21.95 10.74
CA ARG A 225 -0.33 -21.71 11.79
C ARG A 225 -0.01 -22.56 13.03
N ALA A 226 -0.29 -21.99 14.20
CA ALA A 226 -0.09 -22.68 15.47
C ALA A 226 -0.97 -23.93 15.58
N PRO A 227 -0.55 -24.91 16.39
CA PRO A 227 -1.39 -26.09 16.59
C PRO A 227 -2.79 -25.72 17.08
N GLY A 228 -3.78 -26.37 16.50
CA GLY A 228 -5.17 -26.10 16.81
C GLY A 228 -5.81 -24.99 16.00
N MET A 229 -5.01 -24.21 15.29
CA MET A 229 -5.57 -23.17 14.43
C MET A 229 -5.90 -23.76 13.06
N SER A 230 -7.04 -24.40 12.99
CA SER A 230 -7.60 -24.81 11.71
C SER A 230 -8.03 -23.55 10.95
N LEU A 231 -8.36 -23.72 9.68
CA LEU A 231 -8.73 -22.55 8.87
C LEU A 231 -9.91 -21.79 9.48
N MET A 232 -10.90 -22.50 10.01
CA MET A 232 -12.07 -21.84 10.60
C MET A 232 -11.87 -21.42 12.05
N ARG A 233 -10.64 -21.45 12.53
CA ARG A 233 -10.25 -20.79 13.78
C ARG A 233 -9.27 -19.65 13.55
N MET A 234 -9.03 -19.31 12.30
CA MET A 234 -8.11 -18.24 11.95
C MET A 234 -8.81 -16.89 12.10
N PRO A 235 -8.15 -15.86 12.65
CA PRO A 235 -8.78 -14.53 12.74
C PRO A 235 -9.17 -14.00 11.37
N VAL A 236 -10.19 -13.15 11.33
CA VAL A 236 -10.67 -12.63 10.06
C VAL A 236 -9.59 -11.80 9.35
N PHE A 237 -8.78 -11.04 10.10
CA PHE A 237 -7.68 -10.32 9.45
C PHE A 237 -6.73 -11.29 8.74
N SER A 238 -6.40 -12.41 9.36
CA SER A 238 -5.55 -13.41 8.71
C SER A 238 -6.23 -14.02 7.49
N TRP A 239 -7.55 -14.20 7.52
CA TRP A 239 -8.30 -14.66 6.33
C TRP A 239 -8.22 -13.64 5.20
N THR A 240 -8.42 -12.35 5.51
CA THR A 240 -8.32 -11.34 4.46
C THR A 240 -6.90 -11.25 3.92
N ALA A 241 -5.90 -11.44 4.79
CA ALA A 241 -4.51 -11.48 4.33
C ALA A 241 -4.25 -12.67 3.43
N LEU A 242 -4.79 -13.84 3.77
CA LEU A 242 -4.66 -15.02 2.91
C LEU A 242 -5.22 -14.75 1.52
N CYS A 243 -6.44 -14.26 1.46
CA CYS A 243 -7.10 -13.99 0.19
C CYS A 243 -6.38 -12.90 -0.59
N THR A 244 -5.91 -11.85 0.09
CA THR A 244 -5.13 -10.79 -0.54
C THR A 244 -3.90 -11.36 -1.22
N ASN A 245 -3.18 -12.24 -0.54
CA ASN A 245 -1.94 -12.77 -1.09
C ASN A 245 -2.19 -13.79 -2.19
N VAL A 246 -3.31 -14.51 -2.16
CA VAL A 246 -3.73 -15.32 -3.30
C VAL A 246 -3.93 -14.41 -4.52
N LEU A 247 -4.61 -13.28 -4.34
CA LEU A 247 -4.83 -12.36 -5.45
C LEU A 247 -3.51 -11.77 -5.98
N ILE A 248 -2.58 -11.45 -5.09
CA ILE A 248 -1.28 -10.92 -5.51
C ILE A 248 -0.55 -11.93 -6.39
N VAL A 249 -0.49 -13.17 -5.95
CA VAL A 249 0.22 -14.22 -6.68
C VAL A 249 -0.44 -14.48 -8.05
N ALA A 250 -1.75 -14.37 -8.13
CA ALA A 250 -2.48 -14.60 -9.38
C ALA A 250 -2.46 -13.39 -10.30
N ALA A 251 -2.46 -12.16 -9.76
CA ALA A 251 -2.64 -10.96 -10.59
C ALA A 251 -1.34 -10.29 -11.01
N PHE A 252 -0.34 -10.23 -10.13
CA PHE A 252 0.87 -9.47 -10.43
C PHE A 252 1.66 -10.03 -11.61
N PRO A 253 1.70 -11.34 -11.88
CA PRO A 253 2.32 -11.80 -13.13
C PRO A 253 1.67 -11.22 -14.39
N VAL A 254 0.36 -10.98 -14.37
CA VAL A 254 -0.31 -10.38 -15.53
C VAL A 254 0.18 -8.94 -15.72
N LEU A 255 0.29 -8.17 -14.65
CA LEU A 255 0.84 -6.82 -14.72
C LEU A 255 2.27 -6.83 -15.26
N THR A 256 3.10 -7.74 -14.74
CA THR A 256 4.48 -7.87 -15.20
C THR A 256 4.53 -8.17 -16.69
N ALA A 257 3.66 -9.06 -17.15
CA ALA A 257 3.63 -9.45 -18.57
C ALA A 257 3.22 -8.27 -19.47
N VAL A 258 2.17 -7.53 -19.08
CA VAL A 258 1.70 -6.46 -19.96
C VAL A 258 2.69 -5.30 -20.00
N LEU A 259 3.36 -5.02 -18.89
CA LEU A 259 4.39 -3.99 -18.87
C LEU A 259 5.63 -4.43 -19.67
N ALA A 260 5.97 -5.71 -19.63
CA ALA A 260 7.05 -6.24 -20.46
C ALA A 260 6.72 -6.11 -21.95
N MET A 261 5.46 -6.37 -22.31
CA MET A 261 5.05 -6.20 -23.72
C MET A 261 5.13 -4.74 -24.14
N LEU A 262 4.74 -3.81 -23.27
CA LEU A 262 4.88 -2.39 -23.57
C LEU A 262 6.35 -2.00 -23.71
N ALA A 263 7.20 -2.51 -22.83
CA ALA A 263 8.64 -2.25 -22.94
C ALA A 263 9.21 -2.77 -24.25
N LEU A 264 8.81 -3.97 -24.68
CA LEU A 264 9.27 -4.51 -25.95
C LEU A 264 8.84 -3.63 -27.11
N ASP A 265 7.59 -3.15 -27.10
CA ASP A 265 7.15 -2.22 -28.15
C ASP A 265 8.01 -0.96 -28.18
N ARG A 266 8.33 -0.41 -26.99
CA ARG A 266 9.08 0.83 -26.90
C ARG A 266 10.57 0.67 -27.21
N TYR A 267 11.17 -0.44 -26.77
CA TYR A 267 12.64 -0.62 -26.89
C TYR A 267 13.06 -1.34 -28.16
N LEU A 268 12.25 -2.32 -28.62
CA LEU A 268 12.63 -3.15 -29.75
C LEU A 268 11.70 -3.00 -30.96
N GLY A 269 10.68 -2.17 -30.84
CA GLY A 269 9.77 -1.94 -31.97
C GLY A 269 8.86 -3.11 -32.31
N THR A 270 8.58 -3.97 -31.32
CA THR A 270 7.55 -4.99 -31.55
C THR A 270 6.19 -4.31 -31.70
N ALA A 271 5.20 -5.04 -32.13
CA ALA A 271 3.90 -4.47 -32.48
C ALA A 271 2.77 -5.11 -31.69
N PHE A 272 2.96 -5.35 -30.39
CA PHE A 272 1.86 -5.88 -29.59
C PHE A 272 0.68 -4.92 -29.58
N PHE A 273 0.97 -3.61 -29.46
CA PHE A 273 -0.07 -2.61 -29.25
C PHE A 273 -0.10 -1.56 -30.35
N THR A 274 0.66 -1.72 -31.42
CA THR A 274 0.72 -0.78 -32.53
C THR A 274 -0.25 -1.23 -33.61
N SER A 275 -1.38 -0.53 -33.71
CA SER A 275 -2.47 -0.96 -34.61
C SER A 275 -2.04 -1.01 -36.09
N ASP A 276 -1.26 -0.02 -36.53
CA ASP A 276 -0.84 0.06 -37.91
C ASP A 276 0.00 -1.14 -38.35
N LEU A 277 0.64 -1.81 -37.41
CA LEU A 277 1.51 -2.94 -37.68
C LEU A 277 0.89 -4.28 -37.26
N GLY A 278 -0.42 -4.30 -37.05
CA GLY A 278 -1.14 -5.53 -36.71
C GLY A 278 -1.37 -5.77 -35.24
N GLY A 279 -0.94 -4.84 -34.38
CA GLY A 279 -1.17 -4.96 -32.94
C GLY A 279 -2.57 -4.53 -32.54
N ASN A 280 -2.87 -4.66 -31.27
CA ASN A 280 -4.21 -4.34 -30.79
C ASN A 280 -4.11 -3.72 -29.40
N VAL A 281 -4.49 -2.45 -29.29
CA VAL A 281 -4.47 -1.77 -27.99
C VAL A 281 -5.41 -2.41 -26.98
N MET A 282 -6.49 -3.06 -27.46
CA MET A 282 -7.41 -3.71 -26.53
C MET A 282 -6.76 -4.87 -25.79
N MET A 283 -5.69 -5.47 -26.34
CA MET A 283 -4.95 -6.47 -25.58
C MET A 283 -4.33 -5.86 -24.32
N TYR A 284 -3.76 -4.66 -24.45
CA TYR A 284 -3.24 -3.96 -23.28
C TYR A 284 -4.35 -3.66 -22.27
N ILE A 285 -5.46 -3.12 -22.77
CA ILE A 285 -6.56 -2.71 -21.90
C ILE A 285 -7.12 -3.90 -21.13
N ASN A 286 -7.31 -5.04 -21.80
CA ASN A 286 -7.78 -6.24 -21.12
C ASN A 286 -6.76 -6.74 -20.09
N LEU A 287 -5.50 -6.85 -20.48
CA LEU A 287 -4.49 -7.39 -19.58
C LEU A 287 -4.29 -6.50 -18.36
N ILE A 288 -4.19 -5.18 -18.57
CA ILE A 288 -3.96 -4.29 -17.45
C ILE A 288 -5.14 -4.37 -16.46
N TRP A 289 -6.36 -4.54 -16.94
CA TRP A 289 -7.51 -4.60 -16.04
C TRP A 289 -7.78 -6.00 -15.49
N ILE A 290 -7.31 -7.07 -16.19
CA ILE A 290 -7.29 -8.40 -15.57
C ILE A 290 -6.46 -8.35 -14.27
N TRP A 291 -5.36 -7.57 -14.28
CA TRP A 291 -4.66 -7.26 -13.04
C TRP A 291 -5.41 -6.22 -12.22
N GLY A 292 -5.92 -5.17 -12.85
CA GLY A 292 -6.30 -3.93 -12.15
C GLY A 292 -7.52 -4.08 -11.26
N HIS A 293 -8.47 -4.95 -11.59
CA HIS A 293 -9.60 -5.11 -10.68
C HIS A 293 -9.23 -6.00 -9.49
N PRO A 294 -8.53 -7.15 -9.67
CA PRO A 294 -7.99 -7.81 -8.48
C PRO A 294 -7.15 -6.89 -7.61
N GLU A 295 -6.43 -5.93 -8.22
CA GLU A 295 -5.63 -4.98 -7.45
C GLU A 295 -6.48 -4.20 -6.45
N VAL A 296 -7.68 -3.74 -6.86
CA VAL A 296 -8.49 -2.96 -5.92
C VAL A 296 -8.96 -3.82 -4.75
N TYR A 297 -9.17 -5.12 -4.98
CA TYR A 297 -9.52 -6.01 -3.88
C TYR A 297 -8.30 -6.38 -3.03
N ILE A 298 -7.13 -6.44 -3.62
CA ILE A 298 -5.89 -6.55 -2.85
C ILE A 298 -5.80 -5.39 -1.86
N LEU A 299 -6.21 -4.20 -2.28
CA LEU A 299 -6.13 -3.03 -1.41
C LEU A 299 -7.19 -3.05 -0.31
N ILE A 300 -8.41 -3.46 -0.62
CA ILE A 300 -9.52 -3.30 0.33
C ILE A 300 -9.65 -4.46 1.30
N LEU A 301 -9.29 -5.70 0.91
CA LEU A 301 -9.52 -6.84 1.79
C LEU A 301 -8.76 -6.73 3.11
N PRO A 302 -7.47 -6.33 3.12
CA PRO A 302 -6.82 -6.17 4.42
C PRO A 302 -7.48 -5.12 5.30
N ALA A 303 -7.99 -4.04 4.71
CA ALA A 303 -8.71 -3.03 5.46
C ALA A 303 -9.98 -3.62 6.09
N PHE A 304 -10.73 -4.43 5.32
CA PHE A 304 -11.89 -5.12 5.88
C PHE A 304 -11.50 -5.98 7.09
N GLY A 305 -10.34 -6.64 7.00
CA GLY A 305 -9.85 -7.43 8.11
C GLY A 305 -9.52 -6.58 9.33
N VAL A 306 -8.85 -5.44 9.12
CA VAL A 306 -8.55 -4.52 10.22
C VAL A 306 -9.84 -4.08 10.90
N PHE A 307 -10.81 -3.66 10.13
CA PHE A 307 -12.07 -3.17 10.71
C PHE A 307 -12.82 -4.28 11.45
N SER A 308 -12.75 -5.51 10.93
CA SER A 308 -13.39 -6.64 11.64
C SER A 308 -12.76 -6.87 13.00
N GLU A 309 -11.43 -6.79 13.10
CA GLU A 309 -10.75 -6.95 14.38
C GLU A 309 -11.11 -5.81 15.34
N ILE A 310 -11.16 -4.59 14.83
CA ILE A 310 -11.44 -3.43 15.68
C ILE A 310 -12.89 -3.44 16.15
N VAL A 311 -13.83 -3.77 15.27
CA VAL A 311 -15.25 -3.77 15.66
C VAL A 311 -15.49 -4.73 16.82
N SER A 312 -14.96 -5.96 16.75
CA SER A 312 -15.17 -6.91 17.82
C SER A 312 -14.48 -6.48 19.12
N THR A 313 -13.25 -6.00 19.02
CA THR A 313 -12.49 -5.59 20.19
C THR A 313 -13.15 -4.39 20.90
N PHE A 314 -13.58 -3.39 20.13
CA PHE A 314 -14.11 -2.16 20.70
C PHE A 314 -15.61 -2.19 20.93
N SER A 315 -16.29 -3.28 20.53
CA SER A 315 -17.67 -3.55 20.93
C SER A 315 -17.74 -4.55 22.08
N ARG A 316 -16.60 -5.09 22.49
CA ARG A 316 -16.51 -6.10 23.55
C ARG A 316 -17.37 -7.32 23.26
N LYS A 317 -17.37 -7.74 21.99
CA LYS A 317 -18.20 -8.86 21.54
C LYS A 317 -17.45 -9.70 20.53
N ARG A 318 -17.79 -10.99 20.51
CA ARG A 318 -17.36 -11.88 19.44
C ARG A 318 -17.89 -11.35 18.12
N LEU A 319 -17.11 -11.45 17.06
CA LEU A 319 -17.52 -10.97 15.74
C LEU A 319 -18.77 -11.73 15.28
N PHE A 320 -19.83 -10.99 14.98
CA PHE A 320 -21.08 -11.59 14.49
C PHE A 320 -20.84 -12.14 13.10
N GLY A 321 -21.27 -13.36 12.86
CA GLY A 321 -21.26 -13.94 11.53
C GLY A 321 -19.86 -14.30 11.03
N TYR A 322 -19.01 -14.81 11.90
CA TYR A 322 -17.65 -15.17 11.49
C TYR A 322 -17.64 -16.01 10.21
N ALA A 323 -18.45 -17.09 10.16
CA ALA A 323 -18.46 -17.95 8.98
C ALA A 323 -18.86 -17.20 7.72
N SER A 324 -19.91 -16.36 7.82
CA SER A 324 -20.32 -15.58 6.63
C SER A 324 -19.30 -14.52 6.26
N MET A 325 -18.57 -13.97 7.23
CA MET A 325 -17.43 -13.08 6.92
C MET A 325 -16.37 -13.78 6.10
N VAL A 326 -16.04 -15.01 6.50
CA VAL A 326 -15.03 -15.80 5.79
C VAL A 326 -15.52 -16.14 4.39
N TYR A 327 -16.76 -16.64 4.28
CA TYR A 327 -17.31 -17.00 2.98
C TYR A 327 -17.42 -15.77 2.07
N ALA A 328 -17.83 -14.63 2.63
CA ALA A 328 -17.91 -13.39 1.84
C ALA A 328 -16.52 -13.00 1.31
N THR A 329 -15.50 -13.13 2.14
CA THR A 329 -14.13 -12.82 1.72
C THR A 329 -13.70 -13.72 0.57
N VAL A 330 -13.97 -15.00 0.66
CA VAL A 330 -13.61 -15.97 -0.40
C VAL A 330 -14.39 -15.67 -1.68
N VAL A 331 -15.67 -15.39 -1.56
CA VAL A 331 -16.51 -15.10 -2.74
C VAL A 331 -16.03 -13.82 -3.43
N ILE A 332 -15.70 -12.77 -2.67
CA ILE A 332 -15.16 -11.55 -3.25
C ILE A 332 -13.86 -11.87 -4.00
N THR A 333 -13.01 -12.69 -3.41
CA THR A 333 -11.73 -13.06 -4.01
C THR A 333 -11.94 -13.75 -5.37
N VAL A 334 -12.84 -14.72 -5.43
CA VAL A 334 -13.12 -15.42 -6.68
C VAL A 334 -13.74 -14.48 -7.71
N LEU A 335 -14.74 -13.71 -7.31
CA LEU A 335 -15.42 -12.80 -8.24
C LEU A 335 -14.50 -11.70 -8.74
N SER A 336 -13.47 -11.35 -7.99
CA SER A 336 -12.58 -10.26 -8.39
C SER A 336 -11.91 -10.49 -9.73
N TYR A 337 -11.86 -11.75 -10.20
CA TYR A 337 -11.31 -12.09 -11.50
C TYR A 337 -12.36 -12.20 -12.60
N MET A 338 -13.62 -11.87 -12.32
CA MET A 338 -14.71 -12.08 -13.25
C MET A 338 -15.40 -10.78 -13.64
N VAL A 339 -14.78 -9.62 -13.35
CA VAL A 339 -15.49 -8.34 -13.46
C VAL A 339 -14.70 -7.26 -14.21
N TRP A 340 -13.51 -7.55 -14.71
CA TRP A 340 -12.54 -6.52 -15.09
C TRP A 340 -13.02 -5.60 -16.22
N LEU A 341 -13.92 -6.05 -17.07
CA LEU A 341 -14.30 -5.26 -18.24
C LEU A 341 -15.16 -4.06 -17.88
N HIS A 342 -15.66 -3.99 -16.63
CA HIS A 342 -16.41 -2.80 -16.25
C HIS A 342 -15.55 -1.53 -16.24
N HIS A 343 -14.24 -1.68 -16.24
CA HIS A 343 -13.36 -0.51 -16.34
C HIS A 343 -13.36 0.10 -17.74
N PHE A 344 -13.89 -0.60 -18.73
CA PHE A 344 -13.94 -0.07 -20.09
C PHE A 344 -15.21 -0.53 -20.84
N PHE A 345 -16.35 -0.43 -20.17
CA PHE A 345 -17.64 -0.70 -20.81
C PHE A 345 -17.83 0.09 -22.11
N THR A 346 -17.22 1.27 -22.20
CA THR A 346 -17.42 2.18 -23.35
C THR A 346 -16.51 1.89 -24.53
N MET A 347 -15.71 0.83 -24.49
CA MET A 347 -14.70 0.60 -25.53
C MET A 347 -15.14 -0.42 -26.59
N GLY A 348 -16.42 -0.73 -26.66
CA GLY A 348 -16.94 -1.45 -27.82
C GLY A 348 -17.04 -2.95 -27.70
N SER A 349 -17.09 -3.51 -26.50
CA SER A 349 -17.25 -4.96 -26.34
C SER A 349 -18.65 -5.46 -26.70
N GLY A 350 -19.62 -4.57 -26.76
CA GLY A 350 -20.98 -4.93 -27.15
C GLY A 350 -21.90 -5.20 -25.97
N PRO A 351 -23.21 -5.17 -26.21
CA PRO A 351 -24.17 -5.23 -25.09
C PRO A 351 -24.19 -6.58 -24.38
N THR A 352 -23.95 -7.69 -25.06
CA THR A 352 -23.97 -9.00 -24.41
C THR A 352 -22.81 -9.13 -23.43
N VAL A 353 -21.61 -8.77 -23.86
CA VAL A 353 -20.42 -8.84 -23.02
C VAL A 353 -20.52 -7.85 -21.88
N ASN A 354 -20.97 -6.63 -22.17
CA ASN A 354 -21.16 -5.61 -21.11
C ASN A 354 -22.17 -6.08 -20.07
N SER A 355 -23.26 -6.74 -20.52
CA SER A 355 -24.26 -7.24 -19.56
C SER A 355 -23.68 -8.31 -18.66
N PHE A 356 -22.89 -9.22 -19.19
CA PHE A 356 -22.24 -10.25 -18.39
C PHE A 356 -21.39 -9.61 -17.29
N PHE A 357 -20.52 -8.68 -17.67
CA PHE A 357 -19.61 -8.07 -16.72
C PHE A 357 -20.34 -7.13 -15.75
N GLY A 358 -21.43 -6.51 -16.19
CA GLY A 358 -22.24 -5.71 -15.28
C GLY A 358 -22.89 -6.56 -14.21
N ILE A 359 -23.40 -7.73 -14.59
CA ILE A 359 -24.06 -8.63 -13.63
C ILE A 359 -23.02 -9.17 -12.64
N THR A 360 -21.88 -9.66 -13.13
CA THR A 360 -20.85 -10.19 -12.23
C THR A 360 -20.36 -9.12 -11.27
N THR A 361 -20.23 -7.89 -11.76
CA THR A 361 -19.79 -6.78 -10.92
C THR A 361 -20.80 -6.48 -9.83
N MET A 362 -22.08 -6.45 -10.17
CA MET A 362 -23.11 -6.18 -9.18
C MET A 362 -23.23 -7.29 -8.14
N ILE A 363 -22.94 -8.53 -8.51
CA ILE A 363 -23.00 -9.64 -7.55
C ILE A 363 -22.02 -9.44 -6.39
N ILE A 364 -20.87 -8.77 -6.61
CA ILE A 364 -19.92 -8.52 -5.53
C ILE A 364 -20.55 -7.69 -4.41
N SER A 365 -21.57 -6.89 -4.72
CA SER A 365 -22.24 -6.10 -3.67
C SER A 365 -22.92 -6.98 -2.62
N ILE A 366 -23.25 -8.22 -2.94
CA ILE A 366 -23.94 -9.09 -2.00
C ILE A 366 -23.01 -9.54 -0.87
N PRO A 367 -21.83 -10.14 -1.14
CA PRO A 367 -20.93 -10.47 -0.02
C PRO A 367 -20.42 -9.23 0.70
N THR A 368 -20.24 -8.12 0.01
CA THR A 368 -19.80 -6.88 0.66
C THR A 368 -20.89 -6.39 1.62
N GLY A 369 -22.16 -6.42 1.20
CA GLY A 369 -23.27 -6.06 2.07
C GLY A 369 -23.36 -6.96 3.30
N ALA A 370 -23.12 -8.27 3.12
CA ALA A 370 -23.09 -9.18 4.26
C ALA A 370 -22.05 -8.76 5.30
N LYS A 371 -20.87 -8.33 4.83
CA LYS A 371 -19.84 -7.85 5.74
C LYS A 371 -20.31 -6.61 6.51
N VAL A 372 -20.93 -5.66 5.82
CA VAL A 372 -21.39 -4.43 6.46
C VAL A 372 -22.43 -4.78 7.55
N PHE A 373 -23.38 -5.64 7.23
CA PHE A 373 -24.37 -6.04 8.23
C PHE A 373 -23.73 -6.76 9.40
N ASN A 374 -22.73 -7.60 9.16
CA ASN A 374 -22.05 -8.30 10.25
C ASN A 374 -21.32 -7.33 11.17
N TRP A 375 -20.70 -6.28 10.61
CA TRP A 375 -20.09 -5.24 11.46
C TRP A 375 -21.15 -4.53 12.30
N LEU A 376 -22.28 -4.17 11.70
CA LEU A 376 -23.36 -3.52 12.43
C LEU A 376 -23.93 -4.43 13.52
N PHE A 377 -24.13 -5.72 13.22
CA PHE A 377 -24.64 -6.65 14.21
C PHE A 377 -23.64 -6.95 15.31
N THR A 378 -22.34 -6.84 15.02
CA THR A 378 -21.34 -6.96 16.08
C THR A 378 -21.45 -5.79 17.05
N MET A 379 -21.70 -4.58 16.54
CA MET A 379 -21.87 -3.42 17.40
C MET A 379 -23.19 -3.44 18.17
N TYR A 380 -24.21 -4.08 17.60
CA TYR A 380 -25.54 -4.10 18.21
C TYR A 380 -25.49 -4.76 19.58
N ARG A 381 -25.94 -4.03 20.58
CA ARG A 381 -25.91 -4.46 22.00
C ARG A 381 -24.51 -4.71 22.53
N GLY A 382 -23.51 -4.15 21.87
CA GLY A 382 -22.15 -4.19 22.37
C GLY A 382 -21.86 -3.06 23.32
N ARG A 383 -20.72 -3.16 24.02
CA ARG A 383 -20.20 -2.08 24.87
C ARG A 383 -19.20 -1.30 24.05
N ILE A 384 -19.67 -0.33 23.30
CA ILE A 384 -18.82 0.37 22.34
C ILE A 384 -17.89 1.33 23.06
N GLU A 385 -16.59 1.18 22.83
CA GLU A 385 -15.56 2.07 23.35
C GLU A 385 -15.11 2.99 22.22
N MET A 386 -15.32 4.28 22.41
CA MET A 386 -15.11 5.27 21.36
C MET A 386 -13.67 5.78 21.36
N GLU A 387 -12.72 4.86 21.22
CA GLU A 387 -11.32 5.20 21.07
C GLU A 387 -11.02 5.48 19.61
N VAL A 388 -9.83 6.02 19.34
CA VAL A 388 -9.50 6.47 17.97
C VAL A 388 -9.64 5.36 16.94
N PRO A 389 -9.18 4.11 17.19
CA PRO A 389 -9.39 3.08 16.16
C PRO A 389 -10.88 2.87 15.82
N MET A 390 -11.75 2.99 16.79
CA MET A 390 -13.19 2.83 16.54
C MET A 390 -13.75 4.02 15.77
N LEU A 391 -13.22 5.22 15.97
CA LEU A 391 -13.65 6.37 15.17
C LEU A 391 -13.35 6.14 13.69
N TRP A 392 -12.13 5.69 13.36
CA TRP A 392 -11.79 5.39 11.97
C TRP A 392 -12.73 4.32 11.40
N THR A 393 -13.11 3.36 12.22
CA THR A 393 -13.99 2.27 11.80
C THR A 393 -15.39 2.77 11.50
N LEU A 394 -15.94 3.63 12.36
CA LEU A 394 -17.27 4.21 12.12
C LEU A 394 -17.25 5.12 10.90
N GLY A 395 -16.18 5.91 10.75
CA GLY A 395 -16.00 6.72 9.56
C GLY A 395 -15.95 5.88 8.30
N PHE A 396 -15.27 4.73 8.37
CA PHE A 396 -15.23 3.78 7.28
C PHE A 396 -16.63 3.27 6.92
N ILE A 397 -17.39 2.83 7.91
CA ILE A 397 -18.69 2.22 7.59
C ILE A 397 -19.57 3.21 6.84
N ILE A 398 -19.63 4.46 7.30
CA ILE A 398 -20.45 5.47 6.65
C ILE A 398 -19.89 5.80 5.25
N THR A 399 -18.60 6.09 5.18
CA THR A 399 -18.00 6.58 3.94
C THR A 399 -17.92 5.49 2.89
N PHE A 400 -17.53 4.28 3.29
CA PHE A 400 -17.41 3.18 2.35
C PHE A 400 -18.77 2.77 1.77
N VAL A 401 -19.84 2.80 2.57
CA VAL A 401 -21.17 2.44 2.05
C VAL A 401 -21.57 3.40 0.92
N ILE A 402 -21.30 4.70 1.09
CA ILE A 402 -21.59 5.67 0.02
C ILE A 402 -20.76 5.31 -1.24
N GLY A 403 -19.48 5.01 -1.06
CA GLY A 403 -18.65 4.64 -2.20
C GLY A 403 -19.06 3.34 -2.86
N GLY A 404 -19.52 2.37 -2.06
CA GLY A 404 -20.04 1.12 -2.60
C GLY A 404 -21.31 1.31 -3.41
N MET A 405 -22.20 2.18 -2.92
CA MET A 405 -23.45 2.47 -3.64
C MET A 405 -23.19 3.14 -4.97
N THR A 406 -22.25 4.11 -5.01
CA THR A 406 -21.89 4.74 -6.28
C THR A 406 -21.17 3.74 -7.19
N GLY A 407 -20.44 2.78 -6.61
CA GLY A 407 -19.83 1.70 -7.41
C GLY A 407 -20.88 0.80 -8.05
N VAL A 408 -21.96 0.48 -7.33
CA VAL A 408 -23.03 -0.32 -7.92
C VAL A 408 -23.68 0.44 -9.09
N LEU A 409 -23.86 1.74 -8.94
CA LEU A 409 -24.37 2.55 -10.04
C LEU A 409 -23.45 2.45 -11.26
N LEU A 410 -22.15 2.56 -11.07
CA LEU A 410 -21.20 2.46 -12.17
C LEU A 410 -21.12 1.06 -12.77
N ALA A 411 -21.56 0.04 -12.03
CA ALA A 411 -21.58 -1.34 -12.55
C ALA A 411 -22.67 -1.56 -13.58
N VAL A 412 -23.64 -0.64 -13.68
CA VAL A 412 -24.74 -0.73 -14.64
C VAL A 412 -24.25 -0.10 -15.96
N PRO A 413 -24.08 -0.88 -17.05
CA PRO A 413 -23.46 -0.32 -18.25
C PRO A 413 -24.11 0.96 -18.80
N PRO A 414 -25.45 1.07 -18.94
CA PRO A 414 -25.98 2.34 -19.42
C PRO A 414 -25.65 3.54 -18.53
N ALA A 415 -25.62 3.36 -17.22
CA ALA A 415 -25.23 4.45 -16.33
C ALA A 415 -23.75 4.80 -16.53
N ASP A 416 -22.91 3.79 -16.70
CA ASP A 416 -21.48 4.04 -16.88
C ASP A 416 -21.21 4.74 -18.22
N PHE A 417 -22.02 4.51 -19.25
CA PHE A 417 -21.83 5.24 -20.50
C PHE A 417 -21.95 6.75 -20.31
N VAL A 418 -22.72 7.19 -19.32
CA VAL A 418 -22.85 8.61 -19.00
C VAL A 418 -21.71 9.10 -18.09
N LEU A 419 -21.26 8.22 -17.21
CA LEU A 419 -20.35 8.61 -16.12
C LEU A 419 -18.89 8.18 -16.32
N HIS A 420 -18.62 7.42 -17.38
CA HIS A 420 -17.27 6.90 -17.62
C HIS A 420 -16.27 8.05 -17.77
N ASN A 421 -15.15 7.94 -17.06
CA ASN A 421 -14.08 8.94 -17.07
C ASN A 421 -14.54 10.36 -16.73
N SER A 422 -15.65 10.45 -16.01
CA SER A 422 -16.09 11.72 -15.45
C SER A 422 -15.53 11.90 -14.03
N LEU A 423 -15.78 13.06 -13.46
CA LEU A 423 -15.39 13.30 -12.07
C LEU A 423 -16.24 12.49 -11.09
N PHE A 424 -17.39 11.97 -11.52
CA PHE A 424 -18.15 11.02 -10.71
C PHE A 424 -17.32 9.76 -10.44
N LEU A 425 -16.64 9.25 -11.45
CA LEU A 425 -15.76 8.09 -11.27
C LEU A 425 -14.64 8.40 -10.27
N VAL A 426 -14.04 9.59 -10.39
CA VAL A 426 -12.97 10.00 -9.48
C VAL A 426 -13.50 10.05 -8.04
N ALA A 427 -14.68 10.62 -7.84
CA ALA A 427 -15.30 10.68 -6.53
C ALA A 427 -15.56 9.28 -5.99
N HIS A 428 -16.06 8.37 -6.84
CA HIS A 428 -16.34 7.01 -6.42
C HIS A 428 -15.09 6.31 -5.91
N PHE A 429 -14.02 6.29 -6.71
CA PHE A 429 -12.89 5.47 -6.27
C PHE A 429 -12.13 6.11 -5.12
N HIS A 430 -12.15 7.44 -4.98
CA HIS A 430 -11.58 8.03 -3.77
C HIS A 430 -12.45 7.75 -2.54
N ASN A 431 -13.76 7.63 -2.73
CA ASN A 431 -14.68 7.27 -1.66
C ASN A 431 -14.31 5.90 -1.06
N VAL A 432 -14.01 4.92 -1.91
CA VAL A 432 -13.67 3.58 -1.42
C VAL A 432 -12.19 3.49 -1.02
N ILE A 433 -11.30 4.18 -1.73
CA ILE A 433 -9.88 4.14 -1.37
C ILE A 433 -9.62 4.89 -0.06
N ILE A 434 -10.10 6.12 0.06
CA ILE A 434 -9.85 6.91 1.27
C ILE A 434 -10.71 6.37 2.40
N GLY A 435 -12.03 6.24 2.17
CA GLY A 435 -12.93 5.79 3.22
C GLY A 435 -12.73 4.35 3.63
N GLY A 436 -12.20 3.51 2.74
CA GLY A 436 -11.93 2.11 3.04
C GLY A 436 -10.47 1.84 3.33
N VAL A 437 -9.63 1.96 2.31
CA VAL A 437 -8.23 1.54 2.43
C VAL A 437 -7.46 2.43 3.39
N LEU A 438 -7.51 3.74 3.19
CA LEU A 438 -6.71 4.65 4.00
C LEU A 438 -7.22 4.72 5.43
N PHE A 439 -8.54 4.79 5.62
CA PHE A 439 -9.09 4.77 6.98
C PHE A 439 -8.72 3.45 7.67
N GLY A 440 -8.70 2.34 6.93
CA GLY A 440 -8.24 1.06 7.47
C GLY A 440 -6.79 1.08 7.89
N MET A 441 -5.95 1.74 7.10
CA MET A 441 -4.53 1.84 7.43
C MET A 441 -4.32 2.67 8.70
N PHE A 442 -4.97 3.82 8.81
CA PHE A 442 -4.85 4.62 10.01
C PHE A 442 -5.46 3.92 11.22
N ALA A 443 -6.58 3.22 11.02
CA ALA A 443 -7.17 2.43 12.09
C ALA A 443 -6.20 1.36 12.57
N GLY A 444 -5.58 0.64 11.63
CA GLY A 444 -4.63 -0.41 11.96
C GLY A 444 -3.39 0.12 12.66
N ILE A 445 -2.82 1.21 12.16
CA ILE A 445 -1.66 1.82 12.78
C ILE A 445 -1.98 2.20 14.23
N THR A 446 -3.11 2.84 14.44
CA THR A 446 -3.50 3.28 15.77
C THR A 446 -3.79 2.10 16.71
N TYR A 447 -4.42 1.06 16.17
CA TYR A 447 -4.80 -0.13 16.91
C TYR A 447 -3.56 -0.93 17.35
N TRP A 448 -2.63 -1.16 16.47
CA TRP A 448 -1.45 -1.98 16.75
C TRP A 448 -0.22 -1.21 17.22
N UNK A 449 -0.15 0.08 17.22
CA UNK A 449 0.81 0.76 17.62
C UNK A 449 1.18 0.44 18.88
N PRO A 450 0.33 0.28 19.89
CA PRO A 450 0.85 -0.08 21.23
C PRO A 450 1.64 -1.38 21.27
N LYS A 451 1.23 -2.34 20.45
CA LYS A 451 1.97 -3.61 20.35
C LYS A 451 3.38 -3.38 19.80
N ALA A 452 3.49 -2.53 18.79
CA ALA A 452 4.77 -2.35 18.11
C ALA A 452 5.79 -1.58 18.93
N PHE A 453 5.34 -0.62 19.72
CA PHE A 453 6.26 0.30 20.38
C PHE A 453 6.09 0.37 21.91
N GLY A 454 5.05 -0.23 22.44
CA GLY A 454 4.85 -0.26 23.87
C GLY A 454 4.19 0.97 24.44
N TYR A 455 3.69 1.86 23.62
CA TYR A 455 2.90 3.01 24.06
C TYR A 455 1.85 3.36 23.01
N LYS A 456 0.77 3.97 23.48
CA LYS A 456 -0.33 4.34 22.58
C LYS A 456 -0.01 5.64 21.85
N LEU A 457 -0.56 5.78 20.67
CA LEU A 457 -0.54 7.07 19.98
C LEU A 457 -1.44 8.06 20.72
N ASP A 458 -1.03 9.32 20.70
CA ASP A 458 -1.77 10.38 21.41
C ASP A 458 -3.21 10.47 20.89
N PRO A 459 -4.22 10.36 21.77
CA PRO A 459 -5.60 10.37 21.28
C PRO A 459 -6.08 11.73 20.79
N PHE A 460 -5.58 12.84 21.34
CA PHE A 460 -6.01 14.15 20.86
C PHE A 460 -5.65 14.35 19.40
N TRP A 461 -4.37 14.13 19.05
CA TRP A 461 -3.94 14.31 17.67
C TRP A 461 -4.50 13.22 16.75
N GLY A 462 -4.80 12.05 17.30
CA GLY A 462 -5.51 11.02 16.55
C GLY A 462 -6.90 11.46 16.17
N LYS A 463 -7.64 12.08 17.10
CA LYS A 463 -8.96 12.61 16.81
C LYS A 463 -8.90 13.77 15.82
N MET A 464 -7.90 14.65 15.97
CA MET A 464 -7.69 15.74 15.01
C MET A 464 -7.50 15.18 13.60
N SER A 465 -6.63 14.18 13.48
CA SER A 465 -6.38 13.57 12.17
C SER A 465 -7.66 12.96 11.60
N PHE A 466 -8.39 12.21 12.42
CA PHE A 466 -9.62 11.57 11.98
C PHE A 466 -10.64 12.59 11.48
N TRP A 467 -10.90 13.63 12.27
CA TRP A 467 -11.94 14.58 11.92
C TRP A 467 -11.58 15.41 10.70
N PHE A 468 -10.32 15.84 10.60
CA PHE A 468 -9.91 16.61 9.43
C PHE A 468 -9.87 15.74 8.16
N TRP A 469 -9.44 14.48 8.27
CA TRP A 469 -9.52 13.58 7.13
C TRP A 469 -10.97 13.35 6.68
N THR A 470 -11.85 13.12 7.65
CA THR A 470 -13.24 12.75 7.33
C THR A 470 -14.00 13.94 6.77
N ILE A 471 -13.97 15.07 7.48
CA ILE A 471 -14.67 16.26 7.01
C ILE A 471 -14.05 16.74 5.70
N GLY A 472 -12.71 16.74 5.64
CA GLY A 472 -12.01 17.13 4.43
C GLY A 472 -12.36 16.25 3.25
N PHE A 473 -12.51 14.94 3.48
CA PHE A 473 -12.92 14.04 2.41
C PHE A 473 -14.26 14.46 1.81
N TYR A 474 -15.24 14.75 2.65
CA TYR A 474 -16.57 15.10 2.13
C TYR A 474 -16.54 16.41 1.36
N PHE A 475 -15.81 17.43 1.85
CA PHE A 475 -15.65 18.65 1.08
C PHE A 475 -14.85 18.44 -0.21
N ALA A 476 -13.88 17.55 -0.20
CA ALA A 476 -13.01 17.36 -1.37
C ALA A 476 -13.66 16.54 -2.47
N PHE A 477 -14.59 15.64 -2.15
CA PHE A 477 -15.07 14.68 -3.13
C PHE A 477 -16.57 14.70 -3.40
N MET A 478 -17.42 15.15 -2.46
CA MET A 478 -18.84 15.26 -2.77
C MET A 478 -19.08 16.24 -3.92
N PRO A 479 -18.36 17.41 -3.99
CA PRO A 479 -18.50 18.25 -5.17
C PRO A 479 -18.12 17.57 -6.48
N LEU A 480 -17.19 16.62 -6.45
CA LEU A 480 -16.82 15.91 -7.68
C LEU A 480 -17.94 15.00 -8.17
N TYR A 481 -18.75 14.43 -7.28
CA TYR A 481 -19.95 13.70 -7.73
C TYR A 481 -20.87 14.64 -8.51
N VAL A 482 -21.09 15.84 -7.98
CA VAL A 482 -21.94 16.82 -8.64
C VAL A 482 -21.37 17.20 -10.00
N LEU A 483 -20.06 17.51 -10.04
CA LEU A 483 -19.41 17.87 -11.30
C LEU A 483 -19.48 16.75 -12.33
N GLY A 484 -19.32 15.50 -11.89
CA GLY A 484 -19.43 14.37 -12.80
C GLY A 484 -20.83 14.23 -13.37
N LEU A 485 -21.86 14.43 -12.53
CA LEU A 485 -23.23 14.42 -13.03
C LEU A 485 -23.53 15.57 -13.98
N MET A 486 -22.79 16.69 -13.86
CA MET A 486 -22.87 17.78 -14.80
C MET A 486 -22.11 17.50 -16.10
N GLY A 487 -21.39 16.40 -16.19
CA GLY A 487 -20.65 16.03 -17.39
C GLY A 487 -19.19 16.44 -17.43
N VAL A 488 -18.63 16.90 -16.30
CA VAL A 488 -17.22 17.30 -16.29
C VAL A 488 -16.32 16.09 -16.30
N THR A 489 -15.38 16.04 -17.24
CA THR A 489 -14.47 14.90 -17.37
C THR A 489 -13.26 15.06 -16.47
N ARG A 490 -12.64 13.92 -16.17
CA ARG A 490 -11.43 13.89 -15.34
C ARG A 490 -10.20 14.29 -16.14
N ARG A 491 -9.12 14.60 -15.45
CA ARG A 491 -7.79 14.84 -16.02
C ARG A 491 -7.66 16.15 -16.81
N MET A 492 -8.59 17.08 -16.63
CA MET A 492 -8.52 18.37 -17.32
C MET A 492 -7.83 19.41 -16.43
N ASN A 493 -6.97 20.22 -17.05
CA ASN A 493 -6.27 21.26 -16.32
C ASN A 493 -6.91 22.65 -16.46
N HIS A 494 -8.01 22.75 -17.20
CA HIS A 494 -8.70 24.02 -17.42
C HIS A 494 -10.16 23.74 -17.77
N PHE A 495 -11.04 24.64 -17.34
CA PHE A 495 -12.48 24.51 -17.56
C PHE A 495 -13.03 25.83 -18.10
N ASP A 496 -13.77 25.77 -19.23
CA ASP A 496 -14.31 26.96 -19.84
C ASP A 496 -15.52 27.51 -19.10
N ASP A 497 -16.36 26.64 -18.56
CA ASP A 497 -17.66 27.07 -17.97
C ASP A 497 -17.46 27.60 -16.56
N PRO A 498 -17.75 28.88 -16.33
CA PRO A 498 -17.54 29.43 -14.97
C PRO A 498 -18.43 28.84 -13.91
N SER A 499 -19.53 28.16 -14.27
CA SER A 499 -20.44 27.60 -13.29
C SER A 499 -19.82 26.44 -12.51
N VAL A 500 -18.72 25.83 -13.00
CA VAL A 500 -18.09 24.73 -12.27
C VAL A 500 -17.15 25.23 -11.18
N GLN A 501 -16.77 26.50 -11.20
CA GLN A 501 -15.68 26.97 -10.33
C GLN A 501 -16.00 26.84 -8.85
N ILE A 502 -17.24 27.14 -8.46
CA ILE A 502 -17.57 27.07 -7.03
C ILE A 502 -17.39 25.64 -6.49
N TRP A 503 -17.71 24.62 -7.30
CA TRP A 503 -17.55 23.26 -6.88
C TRP A 503 -16.07 22.90 -6.72
N PHE A 504 -15.20 23.37 -7.62
CA PHE A 504 -13.77 23.13 -7.50
C PHE A 504 -13.16 23.89 -6.33
N ILE A 505 -13.68 25.07 -6.01
CA ILE A 505 -13.20 25.83 -4.84
C ILE A 505 -13.54 25.06 -3.55
N ILE A 506 -14.75 24.55 -3.45
CA ILE A 506 -15.14 23.75 -2.29
C ILE A 506 -14.25 22.51 -2.18
N ALA A 507 -13.98 21.86 -3.31
CA ALA A 507 -13.11 20.68 -3.34
C ALA A 507 -11.69 21.02 -2.90
N ALA A 508 -11.16 22.18 -3.31
CA ALA A 508 -9.83 22.61 -2.89
C ALA A 508 -9.80 22.87 -1.38
N PHE A 509 -10.85 23.45 -0.83
CA PHE A 509 -10.95 23.64 0.61
C PHE A 509 -10.90 22.29 1.33
N GLY A 510 -11.60 21.29 0.80
CA GLY A 510 -11.52 19.94 1.36
C GLY A 510 -10.12 19.39 1.34
N ALA A 511 -9.37 19.62 0.27
CA ALA A 511 -7.98 19.17 0.19
C ALA A 511 -7.12 19.83 1.26
N PHE A 512 -7.37 21.10 1.55
CA PHE A 512 -6.64 21.79 2.64
C PHE A 512 -6.98 21.19 4.00
N LEU A 513 -8.23 20.79 4.22
CA LEU A 513 -8.60 20.12 5.46
C LEU A 513 -7.88 18.77 5.58
N ILE A 514 -7.76 18.02 4.47
CA ILE A 514 -7.01 16.77 4.47
C ILE A 514 -5.54 17.03 4.80
N ALA A 515 -4.98 18.14 4.27
CA ALA A 515 -3.61 18.51 4.61
C ALA A 515 -3.44 18.68 6.12
N ILE A 516 -4.42 19.30 6.78
CA ILE A 516 -4.38 19.44 8.23
C ILE A 516 -4.47 18.06 8.90
N GLY A 517 -5.27 17.15 8.33
CA GLY A 517 -5.35 15.79 8.85
C GLY A 517 -4.03 15.05 8.76
N ILE A 518 -3.31 15.20 7.65
CA ILE A 518 -1.99 14.59 7.49
C ILE A 518 -0.99 15.23 8.47
N ALA A 519 -1.00 16.56 8.57
CA ALA A 519 -0.13 17.25 9.52
C ALA A 519 -0.41 16.81 10.95
N SER A 520 -1.69 16.63 11.30
CA SER A 520 -2.06 16.14 12.62
C SER A 520 -1.49 14.76 12.91
N PHE A 521 -1.50 13.88 11.91
CA PHE A 521 -0.91 12.55 12.06
C PHE A 521 0.60 12.65 12.28
N LEU A 522 1.29 13.50 11.53
CA LEU A 522 2.74 13.67 11.72
C LEU A 522 3.04 14.26 13.11
N ILE A 523 2.24 15.21 13.55
CA ILE A 523 2.38 15.77 14.91
C ILE A 523 2.11 14.67 15.94
N GLN A 524 1.12 13.82 15.71
CA GLN A 524 0.82 12.71 16.60
C GLN A 524 2.03 11.79 16.77
N LEU A 525 2.77 11.53 15.68
CA LEU A 525 3.96 10.70 15.76
C LEU A 525 5.05 11.37 16.62
N VAL A 526 5.23 12.67 16.50
CA VAL A 526 6.19 13.40 17.32
C VAL A 526 5.75 13.42 18.78
N VAL A 527 4.49 13.71 19.05
CA VAL A 527 3.95 13.75 20.40
C VAL A 527 4.04 12.38 21.07
N UNK A 528 3.71 11.43 20.35
CA UNK A 528 3.78 10.27 20.73
C UNK A 528 4.93 9.98 21.26
N TYR A 529 6.05 10.22 20.60
CA TYR A 529 7.40 9.93 21.03
C TYR A 529 7.81 10.76 22.24
N ARG A 530 7.48 12.05 22.24
CA ARG A 530 7.83 12.93 23.36
C ARG A 530 7.09 12.58 24.65
N ARG A 531 5.85 12.12 24.53
CA ARG A 531 5.03 11.73 25.67
C ARG A 531 5.00 10.23 25.90
N ARG A 532 5.98 9.48 25.38
CA ARG A 532 5.91 8.03 25.39
C ARG A 532 5.85 7.44 26.81
N ASP A 533 6.44 8.10 27.79
CA ASP A 533 6.37 7.61 29.17
C ASP A 533 4.95 7.71 29.72
N GLU A 534 4.24 8.81 29.40
CA GLU A 534 2.86 8.97 29.84
C GLU A 534 1.91 8.02 29.09
N LEU A 535 2.21 7.75 27.83
CA LEU A 535 1.35 6.93 26.96
C LEU A 535 1.71 5.46 27.02
N ARG A 536 2.71 5.09 27.81
CA ARG A 536 3.23 3.73 27.88
C ARG A 536 2.15 2.75 28.28
N ASP A 537 2.13 1.62 27.59
CA ASP A 537 1.30 0.49 27.95
C ASP A 537 2.16 -0.52 28.72
N GLU A 538 1.78 -0.81 29.96
CA GLU A 538 2.51 -1.77 30.78
C GLU A 538 1.81 -3.11 30.85
N THR A 539 0.79 -3.34 30.01
CA THR A 539 0.01 -4.57 30.07
C THR A 539 0.26 -5.52 28.91
N GLY A 540 0.77 -5.01 27.77
CA GLY A 540 0.87 -5.80 26.55
C GLY A 540 -0.46 -6.02 25.83
N ASP A 541 -1.57 -5.60 26.44
CA ASP A 541 -2.91 -5.84 25.88
C ASP A 541 -3.84 -4.69 26.27
N PRO A 542 -3.54 -3.48 25.79
CA PRO A 542 -4.22 -2.28 26.30
C PRO A 542 -5.68 -2.18 25.89
N TRP A 543 -6.07 -2.86 24.80
CA TRP A 543 -7.44 -2.78 24.29
C TRP A 543 -8.27 -3.98 24.72
N HIS A 544 -7.73 -4.89 25.54
CA HIS A 544 -8.38 -6.15 25.88
C HIS A 544 -8.69 -6.95 24.63
N GLY A 545 -7.64 -7.23 23.88
CA GLY A 545 -7.74 -7.85 22.54
C GLY A 545 -8.19 -9.29 22.58
N ARG A 546 -8.53 -9.78 21.41
CA ARG A 546 -9.11 -11.13 21.27
C ARG A 546 -8.19 -12.11 20.58
N THR A 547 -7.15 -11.64 19.91
CA THR A 547 -6.31 -12.47 19.04
C THR A 547 -4.88 -12.54 19.56
N LEU A 548 -4.09 -13.48 19.03
CA LEU A 548 -2.81 -13.88 19.61
C LEU A 548 -1.74 -12.80 19.65
N GLU A 549 -1.82 -11.82 18.76
CA GLU A 549 -0.82 -10.74 18.80
C GLU A 549 -0.85 -9.99 20.14
N TRP A 550 -1.99 -10.00 20.81
CA TRP A 550 -2.12 -9.34 22.11
C TRP A 550 -1.64 -10.19 23.28
N SER A 551 -1.25 -11.43 23.01
CA SER A 551 -0.73 -12.32 24.04
C SER A 551 0.77 -12.18 24.26
N THR A 552 1.45 -11.31 23.52
CA THR A 552 2.89 -11.09 23.64
C THR A 552 3.17 -9.85 24.47
N SER A 553 4.44 -9.69 24.86
CA SER A 553 4.90 -8.42 25.40
C SER A 553 4.83 -7.34 24.32
N SER A 554 4.97 -6.09 24.69
CA SER A 554 4.99 -4.95 23.78
C SER A 554 6.26 -4.14 23.99
N PRO A 555 7.20 -4.13 23.05
CA PRO A 555 7.21 -4.86 21.78
C PRO A 555 7.32 -6.37 21.97
N PRO A 556 6.86 -7.17 21.00
CA PRO A 556 7.06 -8.61 21.09
C PRO A 556 8.54 -8.97 21.01
N PRO A 557 8.96 -10.10 21.62
CA PRO A 557 10.35 -10.52 21.46
C PRO A 557 10.63 -10.93 20.01
N HIS A 558 11.88 -10.94 19.69
CA HIS A 558 12.26 -11.36 18.33
C HIS A 558 11.58 -12.68 17.95
N UNK A 559 11.32 -13.59 18.88
CA UNK A 559 10.82 -14.67 18.70
C UNK A 559 9.53 -14.74 18.70
N ASN A 560 8.94 -13.87 18.75
CA ASN A 560 7.50 -13.79 18.97
C ASN A 560 6.98 -14.61 20.13
N PHE A 561 7.16 -15.90 20.10
CA PHE A 561 6.59 -16.81 21.11
C PHE A 561 7.66 -17.75 21.62
N ALA A 562 7.87 -17.72 22.94
CA ALA A 562 8.78 -18.67 23.60
C ALA A 562 8.24 -20.11 23.52
N PHE A 563 6.92 -20.26 23.67
CA PHE A 563 6.21 -21.51 23.45
C PHE A 563 5.18 -21.28 22.37
N THR A 564 5.09 -22.25 21.46
CA THR A 564 4.08 -22.19 20.41
C THR A 564 2.69 -22.22 21.05
N PRO A 565 1.84 -21.23 20.78
CA PRO A 565 0.50 -21.26 21.39
C PRO A 565 -0.33 -22.42 20.83
N ARG A 566 -1.24 -22.92 21.66
CA ARG A 566 -2.20 -23.94 21.24
C ARG A 566 -3.58 -23.27 21.17
N VAL A 567 -4.22 -23.36 20.03
CA VAL A 567 -5.42 -22.60 19.73
C VAL A 567 -6.66 -23.48 19.90
N HIS A 568 -7.66 -22.95 20.60
CA HIS A 568 -8.92 -23.65 20.84
C HIS A 568 -10.13 -22.91 20.32
N ASP A 569 -9.96 -21.69 19.83
CA ASP A 569 -11.07 -20.86 19.39
C ASP A 569 -10.56 -19.82 18.38
N MET A 570 -11.47 -19.24 17.61
CA MET A 570 -11.13 -18.15 16.70
C MET A 570 -10.61 -16.94 17.49
N ASP A 571 -11.22 -16.66 18.64
CA ASP A 571 -10.73 -15.62 19.56
C ASP A 571 -9.74 -16.27 20.53
N ALA A 572 -8.59 -16.67 20.04
CA ALA A 572 -7.67 -17.53 20.78
C ALA A 572 -7.19 -16.91 22.08
N TRP A 573 -6.79 -15.63 22.03
CA TRP A 573 -6.27 -14.97 23.24
C TRP A 573 -7.40 -14.69 24.24
N TRP A 574 -8.57 -14.30 23.76
CA TRP A 574 -9.72 -14.09 24.65
C TRP A 574 -10.08 -15.38 25.36
N GLN A 575 -10.09 -16.50 24.64
CA GLN A 575 -10.38 -17.80 25.22
C GLN A 575 -9.35 -18.17 26.28
N MET A 576 -8.07 -17.91 26.02
CA MET A 576 -7.02 -18.17 27.01
C MET A 576 -7.23 -17.36 28.28
N LYS A 577 -7.60 -16.09 28.14
CA LYS A 577 -7.83 -15.23 29.29
C LYS A 577 -9.02 -15.72 30.12
N GLU A 578 -10.09 -16.12 29.44
CA GLU A 578 -11.30 -16.59 30.15
C GLU A 578 -11.03 -17.88 30.93
N HIS A 579 -10.16 -18.73 30.44
CA HIS A 579 -9.87 -20.00 31.08
C HIS A 579 -8.63 -19.96 31.97
N GLY A 580 -8.06 -18.81 32.21
CA GLY A 580 -6.94 -18.62 33.11
C GLY A 580 -5.67 -19.33 32.65
N TYR A 581 -5.43 -19.39 31.36
CA TYR A 581 -4.26 -20.06 30.81
C TYR A 581 -2.98 -19.40 31.32
N LYS A 582 -2.03 -20.22 31.79
CA LYS A 582 -0.70 -19.74 32.16
C LYS A 582 0.34 -20.51 31.35
N ARG A 583 1.34 -19.80 30.88
CA ARG A 583 2.42 -20.44 30.15
C ARG A 583 3.41 -21.08 31.12
N PRO A 584 4.09 -22.15 30.69
CA PRO A 584 5.10 -22.75 31.54
C PRO A 584 6.21 -21.76 31.89
N GLU A 585 6.76 -21.90 33.08
CA GLU A 585 7.89 -21.08 33.51
C GLU A 585 9.21 -21.80 33.36
N GLU A 586 9.18 -23.07 32.96
CA GLU A 586 10.35 -23.92 32.78
C GLU A 586 10.26 -24.65 31.46
N GLY A 587 11.34 -25.32 31.10
CA GLY A 587 11.36 -26.13 29.90
C GLY A 587 11.67 -25.35 28.63
N PHE A 588 12.36 -24.23 28.77
CA PHE A 588 12.74 -23.41 27.61
C PHE A 588 13.84 -24.11 26.81
N LEU A 589 13.73 -24.01 25.50
CA LEU A 589 14.70 -24.55 24.56
C LEU A 589 15.26 -23.43 23.69
N PRO A 590 16.49 -23.61 23.20
CA PRO A 590 17.01 -22.61 22.25
C PRO A 590 16.09 -22.51 21.03
N ILE A 591 15.99 -21.30 20.49
CA ILE A 591 15.13 -21.03 19.33
C ILE A 591 16.02 -20.75 18.12
N HIS A 592 15.79 -21.49 17.04
CA HIS A 592 16.52 -21.33 15.78
C HIS A 592 15.94 -20.16 15.02
N MET A 593 16.79 -19.16 14.72
CA MET A 593 16.36 -17.94 14.02
C MET A 593 17.32 -17.64 12.87
N PRO A 594 16.83 -16.98 11.83
CA PRO A 594 17.71 -16.56 10.74
C PRO A 594 18.50 -15.30 11.12
N LYS A 595 19.69 -15.17 10.51
CA LYS A 595 20.54 -13.99 10.70
C LYS A 595 20.16 -12.86 9.76
N ASN A 596 20.37 -11.64 10.22
CA ASN A 596 20.26 -10.46 9.36
C ASN A 596 21.27 -10.55 8.21
N THR A 597 20.93 -9.90 7.10
CA THR A 597 21.79 -9.94 5.91
C THR A 597 21.67 -8.63 5.14
N GLY A 598 22.79 -8.19 4.58
CA GLY A 598 22.82 -7.02 3.72
C GLY A 598 22.50 -7.33 2.26
N ALA A 599 22.32 -8.60 1.91
CA ALA A 599 22.12 -8.96 0.50
C ALA A 599 20.90 -8.31 -0.11
N GLY A 600 19.81 -8.17 0.67
CA GLY A 600 18.59 -7.59 0.14
C GLY A 600 18.76 -6.16 -0.31
N ILE A 601 19.31 -5.31 0.56
CA ILE A 601 19.49 -3.90 0.22
C ILE A 601 20.53 -3.73 -0.87
N ILE A 602 21.58 -4.55 -0.86
CA ILE A 602 22.60 -4.48 -1.91
C ILE A 602 22.01 -4.84 -3.27
N LEU A 603 21.25 -5.93 -3.34
CA LEU A 603 20.62 -6.34 -4.60
C LEU A 603 19.63 -5.28 -5.09
N ALA A 604 18.86 -4.71 -4.19
CA ALA A 604 17.88 -3.67 -4.57
C ALA A 604 18.61 -2.39 -5.02
N GLY A 605 19.72 -2.04 -4.38
CA GLY A 605 20.52 -0.90 -4.83
C GLY A 605 21.04 -1.10 -6.24
N ILE A 606 21.54 -2.30 -6.53
CA ILE A 606 22.00 -2.62 -7.88
C ILE A 606 20.83 -2.59 -8.86
N ALA A 607 19.67 -3.12 -8.44
CA ALA A 607 18.46 -3.08 -9.30
C ALA A 607 18.04 -1.64 -9.60
N THR A 608 18.20 -0.72 -8.64
CA THR A 608 17.91 0.69 -8.88
C THR A 608 18.82 1.25 -9.97
N VAL A 609 20.12 0.95 -9.87
CA VAL A 609 21.08 1.39 -10.89
C VAL A 609 20.75 0.78 -12.25
N LEU A 610 20.43 -0.52 -12.27
CA LEU A 610 20.05 -1.18 -13.52
C LEU A 610 18.78 -0.55 -14.13
N GLY A 611 17.77 -0.28 -13.30
CA GLY A 611 16.55 0.36 -13.77
C GLY A 611 16.81 1.74 -14.34
N PHE A 612 17.60 2.55 -13.64
CA PHE A 612 17.97 3.88 -14.15
C PHE A 612 18.72 3.77 -15.48
N ALA A 613 19.66 2.84 -15.56
CA ALA A 613 20.42 2.64 -16.79
C ALA A 613 19.51 2.21 -17.95
N LEU A 614 18.53 1.32 -17.69
CA LEU A 614 17.59 0.89 -18.73
C LEU A 614 16.72 2.06 -19.18
N ILE A 615 16.28 2.90 -18.26
CA ILE A 615 15.44 4.07 -18.58
C ILE A 615 16.21 5.01 -19.52
N TRP A 616 17.48 5.26 -19.22
CA TRP A 616 18.28 6.25 -19.93
C TRP A 616 19.10 5.65 -21.07
N HIS A 617 18.96 4.36 -21.35
CA HIS A 617 19.69 3.66 -22.43
C HIS A 617 21.19 3.73 -22.22
N MET A 618 21.63 3.65 -20.97
CA MET A 618 23.05 3.63 -20.62
C MET A 618 23.53 2.17 -20.68
N TRP A 619 23.75 1.69 -21.90
CA TRP A 619 23.86 0.25 -22.13
C TRP A 619 25.09 -0.37 -21.48
N LEU A 620 26.19 0.37 -21.37
CA LEU A 620 27.35 -0.16 -20.63
C LEU A 620 27.00 -0.37 -19.16
N LEU A 621 26.32 0.60 -18.56
CA LEU A 621 25.91 0.47 -17.16
C LEU A 621 24.87 -0.63 -17.00
N VAL A 622 24.00 -0.85 -18.00
CA VAL A 622 23.07 -1.97 -17.98
C VAL A 622 23.83 -3.29 -17.86
N GLY A 623 24.85 -3.47 -18.69
CA GLY A 623 25.66 -4.68 -18.65
C GLY A 623 26.39 -4.86 -17.33
N VAL A 624 27.03 -3.80 -16.83
CA VAL A 624 27.80 -3.86 -15.59
C VAL A 624 26.86 -4.15 -14.40
N SER A 625 25.74 -3.46 -14.32
CA SER A 625 24.85 -3.65 -13.18
C SER A 625 24.16 -5.02 -13.24
N PHE A 626 23.83 -5.51 -14.44
CA PHE A 626 23.27 -6.85 -14.56
C PHE A 626 24.27 -7.91 -14.09
N LEU A 627 25.53 -7.79 -14.49
CA LEU A 627 26.57 -8.71 -14.03
C LEU A 627 26.78 -8.61 -12.53
N ALA A 628 26.71 -7.39 -11.97
CA ALA A 628 26.81 -7.21 -10.52
C ALA A 628 25.64 -7.90 -9.80
N LEU A 629 24.42 -7.81 -10.35
CA LEU A 629 23.27 -8.52 -9.80
C LEU A 629 23.52 -10.02 -9.75
N LEU A 630 24.02 -10.58 -10.87
CA LEU A 630 24.32 -12.01 -10.94
C LEU A 630 25.41 -12.37 -9.94
N ALA A 631 26.45 -11.56 -9.84
CA ALA A 631 27.57 -11.87 -8.96
C ALA A 631 27.13 -11.88 -7.49
N VAL A 632 26.34 -10.88 -7.07
CA VAL A 632 25.88 -10.81 -5.70
C VAL A 632 24.90 -11.95 -5.40
N THR A 633 24.02 -12.27 -6.34
CA THR A 633 23.09 -13.38 -6.18
C THR A 633 23.83 -14.70 -6.00
N ILE A 634 24.81 -14.96 -6.88
CA ILE A 634 25.60 -16.18 -6.81
C ILE A 634 26.39 -16.22 -5.49
N GLY A 635 27.02 -15.10 -5.13
CA GLY A 635 27.77 -15.02 -3.89
C GLY A 635 26.89 -15.28 -2.67
N HIS A 636 25.66 -14.76 -2.69
CA HIS A 636 24.72 -14.99 -1.59
C HIS A 636 24.39 -16.49 -1.45
N THR A 637 24.30 -17.23 -2.55
CA THR A 637 24.00 -18.66 -2.47
C THR A 637 25.14 -19.45 -1.81
N PHE A 638 26.36 -18.90 -1.77
CA PHE A 638 27.49 -19.56 -1.10
C PHE A 638 27.65 -19.13 0.35
N ASN A 639 26.83 -18.24 0.85
CA ASN A 639 26.86 -17.85 2.25
C ASN A 639 26.02 -18.84 3.06
N TYR A 640 26.69 -19.72 3.81
CA TYR A 640 26.02 -20.71 4.63
C TYR A 640 25.82 -20.27 6.07
N ASP A 641 26.37 -19.14 6.48
CA ASP A 641 26.25 -18.59 7.83
C ASP A 641 25.00 -17.72 7.91
N ARG A 642 23.83 -18.36 7.91
CA ARG A 642 22.53 -17.68 7.81
C ARG A 642 21.64 -17.85 9.02
N ASP A 643 22.07 -18.62 10.02
CA ASP A 643 21.23 -18.99 11.13
C ASP A 643 21.97 -18.85 12.44
N TYR A 644 21.20 -18.71 13.52
CA TYR A 644 21.76 -18.77 14.86
C TYR A 644 20.67 -19.28 15.80
N HIS A 645 21.07 -19.59 17.02
CA HIS A 645 20.12 -20.03 18.04
C HIS A 645 20.09 -19.01 19.17
N ILE A 646 18.90 -18.60 19.59
CA ILE A 646 18.73 -17.82 20.80
C ILE A 646 18.88 -18.78 21.96
N PRO A 647 19.79 -18.51 22.90
CA PRO A 647 20.00 -19.46 24.03
C PRO A 647 18.76 -19.59 24.89
N ALA A 648 18.60 -20.77 25.50
CA ALA A 648 17.43 -21.06 26.32
C ALA A 648 17.27 -20.08 27.49
N ASP A 649 18.39 -19.64 28.09
CA ASP A 649 18.30 -18.69 29.21
C ASP A 649 17.80 -17.31 28.74
N GLU A 650 18.14 -16.90 27.53
CA GLU A 650 17.63 -15.66 26.94
C GLU A 650 16.13 -15.79 26.64
N VAL A 651 15.71 -16.94 26.15
CA VAL A 651 14.29 -17.20 25.90
C VAL A 651 13.52 -17.13 27.23
N ALA A 652 14.07 -17.72 28.29
CA ALA A 652 13.43 -17.67 29.59
C ALA A 652 13.30 -16.25 30.11
N GLU A 653 14.31 -15.40 29.89
CA GLU A 653 14.28 -14.02 30.32
C GLU A 653 13.20 -13.22 29.58
N THR A 654 13.08 -13.43 28.26
CA THR A 654 12.05 -12.72 27.50
C THR A 654 10.65 -13.19 27.90
N GLU A 655 10.49 -14.46 28.22
CA GLU A 655 9.19 -14.96 28.69
C GLU A 655 8.85 -14.43 30.06
N ALA A 656 9.84 -14.28 30.96
CA ALA A 656 9.61 -13.67 32.26
C ALA A 656 9.16 -12.22 32.12
N ASN A 657 9.74 -11.49 31.18
CA ASN A 657 9.33 -10.12 30.91
C ASN A 657 7.89 -10.06 30.41
N ARG A 658 7.52 -10.97 29.51
CA ARG A 658 6.14 -11.06 29.04
C ARG A 658 5.18 -11.33 30.18
N THR A 659 5.53 -12.28 31.04
CA THR A 659 4.68 -12.65 32.17
C THR A 659 4.48 -11.46 33.11
N ARG A 660 5.56 -10.72 33.38
CA ARG A 660 5.45 -9.52 34.23
C ARG A 660 4.53 -8.47 33.61
N MET A 661 4.68 -8.23 32.30
CA MET A 661 3.89 -7.22 31.62
C MET A 661 2.40 -7.59 31.63
N LEU A 662 2.09 -8.84 31.27
CA LEU A 662 0.69 -9.28 31.21
C LEU A 662 0.05 -9.43 32.59
N ALA A 663 0.84 -9.58 33.65
CA ALA A 663 0.30 -9.60 35.01
C ALA A 663 -0.32 -8.25 35.39
N ASN A 664 0.07 -7.17 34.73
CA ASN A 664 -0.54 -5.86 34.95
C ASN A 664 -1.89 -5.72 34.26
N HIS A 665 -2.32 -6.74 33.55
CA HIS A 665 -3.57 -6.73 32.80
C HIS A 665 -4.71 -7.12 33.73
N VAL A 666 -5.41 -6.14 34.24
CA VAL A 666 -6.51 -6.39 35.18
C VAL A 666 -7.82 -5.80 34.66
#